data_c0f6f1df4f884fae69c3f9691d1bf51b
#
_entry.id   c0f6f1df4f884fae69c3f9691d1bf51b
#
_cell.length_a   1.000
_cell.length_b   1.000
_cell.length_c   1.000
_cell.angle_alpha   90.00
_cell.angle_beta   90.00
_cell.angle_gamma   90.00
#
_symmetry.space_group_name_H-M   'P 1'
#
loop_
_entity.id
_entity.type
_entity.pdbx_description
1 polymer ?
#
loop_
_entity_poly.entity_id
_entity_poly.type
_entity_poly.pdbx_seq_one_letter_code
_entity_poly.pdbx_strand_id
1 'polypeptide(L)'
;IRLILEEIGDLVQTLKPCFLMSPLSVSTFLSSDIKFDVVVFDEASQIFPQDAIGAIYRGKQLIVVGDSKQMPPSNFFNSSSAQDDNDDEAEDVTDFESILDICSTAFPQKRLKWHYRSRFESLISFSNKNFYDNDLVTFPSSKQDAQGIGVDYFHVDGIFDRKTKTNRAEAEKIVDLVFENIEKYPERSLGVVAFSMAQQNLIDKLIAKRRQQDPSKEVFFKSDKTEPFFVKNLETVQGDERDTILFSIAYGKDSQGRLLLNFGPVNREGGERRLNVAVTRAKYNVQLVSSMRYTDIDLSRTKSVGARLLREYLDYAENGEIALERSISVNAFEEYDSEFEMEVCEFLRENGFSVDTQVGCSSFKIDLALKHPDSSDYLLAIECDGATYHSSRSARDRDRLRQEILERMGWKFYRIWSTDWFRNKRVEKERLLEAAKSAVDNANIKPKKEKIFSNDISFEEVAEEKHFEFPKYVMSDDYKIAKKFNYDKLRVIGAIVELEAPLSEEWLLKRIAFLFGREKVTSVVRNEFNYIMRNCAYYKIIRKNGFLYSQDKEIPMLRVPYENATVVREVKYISVEELALGMKELLKQNITVEKSGLFRLLVQQLGFSRMGDAIIERLESALCVISKNIEVNGDVLTIK
;
A
#
# COMPACT_ATOMS: atom_id res chain seq x y z
N ILE A 1 -30.72 0.09 14.99
CA ILE A 1 -29.37 0.63 15.27
C ILE A 1 -29.48 1.82 16.20
N ARG A 2 -30.27 2.85 15.91
CA ARG A 2 -30.37 4.08 16.72
C ARG A 2 -30.71 3.77 18.18
N LEU A 3 -31.76 3.00 18.47
CA LEU A 3 -32.15 2.62 19.83
C LEU A 3 -31.03 1.88 20.59
N ILE A 4 -30.27 1.01 19.91
CA ILE A 4 -29.14 0.31 20.51
C ILE A 4 -28.03 1.30 20.91
N LEU A 5 -27.73 2.25 20.01
CA LEU A 5 -26.69 3.25 20.27
C LEU A 5 -27.12 4.30 21.33
N GLU A 6 -28.40 4.53 21.48
CA GLU A 6 -28.96 5.37 22.58
C GLU A 6 -28.81 4.67 23.94
N GLU A 7 -29.01 3.34 24.03
CA GLU A 7 -28.97 2.59 25.28
C GLU A 7 -27.57 2.14 25.72
N ILE A 8 -26.75 1.70 24.74
CA ILE A 8 -25.44 1.10 25.05
C ILE A 8 -24.30 1.73 24.20
N GLY A 9 -24.45 2.99 23.78
CA GLY A 9 -23.48 3.67 22.90
C GLY A 9 -22.05 3.67 23.45
N ASP A 10 -21.88 3.92 24.73
CA ASP A 10 -20.57 3.93 25.40
C ASP A 10 -19.90 2.56 25.36
N LEU A 11 -20.68 1.48 25.53
CA LEU A 11 -20.16 0.13 25.44
C LEU A 11 -19.74 -0.21 24.01
N VAL A 12 -20.57 0.17 23.03
CA VAL A 12 -20.24 -0.02 21.60
C VAL A 12 -18.98 0.75 21.25
N GLN A 13 -18.86 2.01 21.68
CA GLN A 13 -17.68 2.83 21.41
C GLN A 13 -16.41 2.29 22.11
N THR A 14 -16.55 1.70 23.28
CA THR A 14 -15.43 1.05 23.98
C THR A 14 -14.96 -0.20 23.24
N LEU A 15 -15.89 -1.02 22.73
CA LEU A 15 -15.56 -2.25 22.00
C LEU A 15 -15.12 -1.98 20.56
N LYS A 16 -15.68 -0.96 19.92
CA LYS A 16 -15.43 -0.55 18.53
C LYS A 16 -15.22 0.97 18.48
N PRO A 17 -14.00 1.46 18.75
CA PRO A 17 -13.74 2.90 18.85
C PRO A 17 -13.74 3.63 17.52
N CYS A 18 -13.69 2.91 16.39
CA CYS A 18 -13.73 3.47 15.04
C CYS A 18 -15.08 3.19 14.36
N PHE A 19 -15.71 4.27 13.86
CA PHE A 19 -16.99 4.22 13.14
C PHE A 19 -16.78 4.70 11.71
N LEU A 20 -17.14 3.85 10.73
CA LEU A 20 -17.15 4.20 9.32
C LEU A 20 -18.60 4.44 8.89
N MET A 21 -18.94 5.69 8.62
CA MET A 21 -20.33 6.11 8.35
C MET A 21 -20.36 7.25 7.34
N SER A 22 -21.42 7.34 6.54
CA SER A 22 -21.66 8.56 5.77
C SER A 22 -22.14 9.70 6.71
N PRO A 23 -21.92 10.98 6.35
CA PRO A 23 -22.35 12.10 7.16
C PRO A 23 -23.85 12.07 7.50
N LEU A 24 -24.69 11.68 6.55
CA LEU A 24 -26.13 11.50 6.77
C LEU A 24 -26.42 10.39 7.79
N SER A 25 -25.71 9.27 7.71
CA SER A 25 -25.85 8.16 8.67
C SER A 25 -25.43 8.58 10.07
N VAL A 26 -24.38 9.38 10.22
CA VAL A 26 -23.96 9.95 11.50
C VAL A 26 -25.09 10.77 12.11
N SER A 27 -25.69 11.68 11.34
CA SER A 27 -26.80 12.53 11.81
C SER A 27 -28.07 11.75 12.15
N THR A 28 -28.33 10.62 11.44
CA THR A 28 -29.52 9.80 11.61
C THR A 28 -29.43 8.85 12.79
N PHE A 29 -28.26 8.21 12.99
CA PHE A 29 -28.12 7.07 13.89
C PHE A 29 -27.37 7.37 15.19
N LEU A 30 -26.49 8.37 15.22
CA LEU A 30 -25.74 8.71 16.42
C LEU A 30 -26.42 9.80 17.23
N SER A 31 -26.54 9.59 18.56
CA SER A 31 -26.93 10.67 19.47
C SER A 31 -25.91 11.81 19.43
N SER A 32 -26.37 13.03 19.73
CA SER A 32 -25.51 14.20 19.85
C SER A 32 -24.46 14.09 20.97
N ASP A 33 -24.69 13.20 21.92
CA ASP A 33 -23.86 13.01 23.11
C ASP A 33 -22.64 12.11 22.84
N ILE A 34 -22.74 11.27 21.80
CA ILE A 34 -21.60 10.44 21.36
C ILE A 34 -20.53 11.36 20.76
N LYS A 35 -19.34 11.37 21.36
CA LYS A 35 -18.20 12.20 20.94
C LYS A 35 -17.02 11.33 20.55
N PHE A 36 -16.24 11.83 19.60
CA PHE A 36 -15.03 11.21 19.09
C PHE A 36 -13.82 12.12 19.30
N ASP A 37 -12.65 11.55 19.51
CA ASP A 37 -11.43 12.34 19.60
C ASP A 37 -11.05 12.94 18.25
N VAL A 38 -11.27 12.17 17.16
CA VAL A 38 -10.96 12.60 15.79
C VAL A 38 -12.13 12.26 14.87
N VAL A 39 -12.49 13.21 14.01
CA VAL A 39 -13.36 13.00 12.84
C VAL A 39 -12.52 13.16 11.60
N VAL A 40 -12.55 12.16 10.72
CA VAL A 40 -11.85 12.16 9.43
C VAL A 40 -12.91 12.16 8.33
N PHE A 41 -12.89 13.15 7.46
CA PHE A 41 -13.64 13.12 6.20
C PHE A 41 -12.70 12.61 5.11
N ASP A 42 -13.12 11.55 4.43
CA ASP A 42 -12.51 11.09 3.19
C ASP A 42 -13.40 11.46 2.00
N GLU A 43 -12.80 11.62 0.80
CA GLU A 43 -13.49 12.13 -0.40
C GLU A 43 -14.26 13.46 -0.14
N ALA A 44 -13.66 14.33 0.66
CA ALA A 44 -14.30 15.55 1.16
C ALA A 44 -14.65 16.55 0.06
N SER A 45 -14.07 16.44 -1.13
CA SER A 45 -14.47 17.19 -2.32
C SER A 45 -15.91 16.91 -2.77
N GLN A 46 -16.50 15.78 -2.38
CA GLN A 46 -17.86 15.38 -2.74
C GLN A 46 -18.90 15.64 -1.65
N ILE A 47 -18.50 16.18 -0.50
CA ILE A 47 -19.38 16.35 0.67
C ILE A 47 -19.82 17.80 0.74
N PHE A 48 -21.14 18.01 0.78
CA PHE A 48 -21.70 19.34 1.02
C PHE A 48 -21.40 19.82 2.45
N PRO A 49 -21.09 21.12 2.66
CA PRO A 49 -20.79 21.66 3.98
C PRO A 49 -21.89 21.41 5.01
N GLN A 50 -23.15 21.54 4.63
CA GLN A 50 -24.29 21.31 5.50
C GLN A 50 -24.38 19.85 5.99
N ASP A 51 -24.00 18.90 5.16
CA ASP A 51 -24.04 17.48 5.52
C ASP A 51 -22.93 17.12 6.52
N ALA A 52 -21.80 17.83 6.46
CA ALA A 52 -20.66 17.60 7.33
C ALA A 52 -20.87 18.07 8.78
N ILE A 53 -21.74 19.06 9.02
CA ILE A 53 -21.91 19.72 10.33
C ILE A 53 -22.21 18.70 11.44
N GLY A 54 -23.10 17.74 11.17
CA GLY A 54 -23.49 16.74 12.15
C GLY A 54 -22.33 15.88 12.65
N ALA A 55 -21.39 15.52 11.75
CA ALA A 55 -20.20 14.79 12.10
C ALA A 55 -19.16 15.69 12.79
N ILE A 56 -18.92 16.89 12.29
CA ILE A 56 -18.00 17.88 12.88
C ILE A 56 -18.36 18.17 14.33
N TYR A 57 -19.63 18.36 14.63
CA TYR A 57 -20.12 18.63 15.99
C TYR A 57 -19.73 17.54 17.00
N ARG A 58 -19.52 16.32 16.54
CA ARG A 58 -19.17 15.17 17.38
C ARG A 58 -17.68 14.96 17.59
N GLY A 59 -16.82 15.71 16.89
CA GLY A 59 -15.36 15.60 16.96
C GLY A 59 -14.70 16.65 17.82
N LYS A 60 -13.58 16.27 18.47
CA LYS A 60 -12.66 17.24 19.11
C LYS A 60 -11.62 17.76 18.14
N GLN A 61 -11.21 16.92 17.19
CA GLN A 61 -10.26 17.23 16.12
C GLN A 61 -10.87 16.87 14.78
N LEU A 62 -10.62 17.69 13.76
CA LEU A 62 -11.07 17.50 12.39
C LEU A 62 -9.88 17.28 11.45
N ILE A 63 -9.95 16.23 10.64
CA ILE A 63 -9.04 15.97 9.52
C ILE A 63 -9.90 15.85 8.27
N VAL A 64 -9.55 16.61 7.24
CA VAL A 64 -10.29 16.65 5.97
C VAL A 64 -9.36 16.18 4.87
N VAL A 65 -9.70 15.06 4.21
CA VAL A 65 -8.94 14.45 3.12
C VAL A 65 -9.79 14.50 1.86
N GLY A 66 -9.20 14.91 0.75
CA GLY A 66 -9.89 14.98 -0.53
C GLY A 66 -9.01 15.56 -1.62
N ASP A 67 -9.54 15.61 -2.83
CA ASP A 67 -8.85 16.11 -4.01
C ASP A 67 -9.74 17.11 -4.76
N SER A 68 -9.36 18.38 -4.77
CA SER A 68 -10.07 19.46 -5.46
C SER A 68 -10.01 19.35 -6.99
N LYS A 69 -9.18 18.46 -7.54
CA LYS A 69 -9.08 18.17 -8.97
C LYS A 69 -9.95 16.97 -9.39
N GLN A 70 -10.70 16.38 -8.43
CA GLN A 70 -11.74 15.40 -8.66
C GLN A 70 -13.13 16.02 -8.57
N MET A 71 -14.20 15.20 -8.69
CA MET A 71 -15.55 15.73 -8.80
C MET A 71 -16.00 16.47 -7.54
N PRO A 72 -16.69 17.62 -7.69
CA PRO A 72 -17.32 18.35 -6.61
C PRO A 72 -18.62 17.68 -6.15
N PRO A 73 -19.26 18.13 -5.06
CA PRO A 73 -20.56 17.66 -4.66
C PRO A 73 -21.59 17.90 -5.77
N SER A 74 -22.47 16.94 -6.04
CA SER A 74 -23.51 17.07 -7.05
C SER A 74 -24.86 16.62 -6.54
N ASN A 75 -25.93 17.24 -7.02
CA ASN A 75 -27.32 16.85 -6.74
C ASN A 75 -27.80 15.69 -7.63
N PHE A 76 -26.94 15.07 -8.40
CA PHE A 76 -27.29 14.01 -9.36
C PHE A 76 -28.10 12.87 -8.72
N PHE A 77 -27.81 12.51 -7.48
CA PHE A 77 -28.56 11.46 -6.77
C PHE A 77 -29.91 11.93 -6.19
N ASN A 78 -30.12 13.23 -6.07
CA ASN A 78 -31.38 13.78 -5.55
C ASN A 78 -32.43 14.05 -6.66
N SER A 79 -32.00 14.11 -7.91
CA SER A 79 -32.87 14.33 -9.08
C SER A 79 -33.47 13.06 -9.69
N SER A 80 -33.26 11.89 -9.08
CA SER A 80 -33.77 10.59 -9.58
C SER A 80 -35.31 10.40 -9.50
N SER A 81 -36.07 11.42 -9.16
CA SER A 81 -37.54 11.36 -9.11
C SER A 81 -38.29 12.04 -10.28
N ALA A 82 -37.57 12.61 -11.24
CA ALA A 82 -38.20 13.18 -12.44
C ALA A 82 -37.56 12.56 -13.68
N GLN A 83 -38.18 11.49 -14.19
CA GLN A 83 -38.00 11.04 -15.56
C GLN A 83 -38.63 12.08 -16.49
N ASP A 84 -37.83 13.06 -16.94
CA ASP A 84 -38.16 13.83 -18.11
C ASP A 84 -37.04 13.65 -19.14
N ASP A 85 -37.41 13.04 -20.28
CA ASP A 85 -36.57 12.67 -21.41
C ASP A 85 -36.04 13.89 -22.23
N ASN A 86 -36.05 15.09 -21.67
CA ASN A 86 -35.55 16.30 -22.32
C ASN A 86 -34.15 16.69 -21.78
N ASP A 87 -33.14 15.97 -22.21
CA ASP A 87 -31.71 16.17 -21.90
C ASP A 87 -31.10 17.49 -22.48
N ASP A 88 -31.88 18.34 -23.11
CA ASP A 88 -31.40 19.64 -23.63
C ASP A 88 -31.52 20.79 -22.61
N GLU A 89 -32.24 20.58 -21.51
CA GLU A 89 -32.29 21.45 -20.34
C GLU A 89 -31.86 20.69 -19.08
N ALA A 90 -30.66 20.05 -19.14
CA ALA A 90 -30.05 19.56 -17.93
C ALA A 90 -29.77 20.79 -17.04
N GLU A 91 -30.42 20.83 -15.89
CA GLU A 91 -30.19 21.84 -14.85
C GLU A 91 -28.70 22.16 -14.79
N ASP A 92 -28.37 23.45 -14.78
CA ASP A 92 -27.03 23.97 -14.52
C ASP A 92 -26.54 23.30 -13.22
N VAL A 93 -25.81 22.21 -13.33
CA VAL A 93 -25.08 21.62 -12.21
C VAL A 93 -23.93 22.60 -11.95
N THR A 94 -24.23 23.66 -11.24
CA THR A 94 -23.23 24.56 -10.69
C THR A 94 -22.34 23.72 -9.74
N ASP A 95 -21.04 23.82 -9.89
CA ASP A 95 -20.11 23.24 -8.94
C ASP A 95 -20.36 23.89 -7.58
N PHE A 96 -20.84 23.10 -6.63
CA PHE A 96 -21.07 23.55 -5.27
C PHE A 96 -19.76 23.52 -4.50
N GLU A 97 -19.59 24.49 -3.61
CA GLU A 97 -18.47 24.49 -2.68
C GLU A 97 -18.54 23.29 -1.75
N SER A 98 -17.45 22.55 -1.66
CA SER A 98 -17.34 21.36 -0.82
C SER A 98 -16.82 21.70 0.58
N ILE A 99 -16.97 20.76 1.53
CA ILE A 99 -16.33 20.91 2.85
C ILE A 99 -14.79 20.98 2.72
N LEU A 100 -14.19 20.36 1.69
CA LEU A 100 -12.77 20.49 1.41
C LEU A 100 -12.40 21.93 1.05
N ASP A 101 -13.18 22.57 0.17
CA ASP A 101 -12.91 23.94 -0.27
C ASP A 101 -12.99 24.93 0.92
N ILE A 102 -14.03 24.80 1.75
CA ILE A 102 -14.18 25.64 2.95
C ILE A 102 -13.01 25.40 3.93
N CYS A 103 -12.70 24.15 4.23
CA CYS A 103 -11.63 23.84 5.17
C CYS A 103 -10.25 24.26 4.64
N SER A 104 -10.04 24.24 3.33
CA SER A 104 -8.79 24.65 2.71
C SER A 104 -8.46 26.13 2.92
N THR A 105 -9.46 26.99 3.13
CA THR A 105 -9.27 28.41 3.43
C THR A 105 -8.92 28.67 4.90
N ALA A 106 -9.27 27.74 5.80
CA ALA A 106 -9.20 27.97 7.25
C ALA A 106 -8.11 27.13 7.95
N PHE A 107 -7.74 26.00 7.39
CA PHE A 107 -6.82 25.03 8.03
C PHE A 107 -5.49 24.90 7.31
N PRO A 108 -4.40 24.52 8.04
CA PRO A 108 -3.14 24.15 7.42
C PRO A 108 -3.31 22.97 6.48
N GLN A 109 -2.74 23.08 5.28
CA GLN A 109 -2.84 22.06 4.26
C GLN A 109 -1.53 21.27 4.14
N LYS A 110 -1.66 19.96 3.85
CA LYS A 110 -0.57 19.07 3.46
C LYS A 110 -0.98 18.31 2.21
N ARG A 111 -0.16 18.39 1.17
CA ARG A 111 -0.37 17.65 -0.07
C ARG A 111 0.33 16.32 -0.03
N LEU A 112 -0.40 15.23 -0.32
CA LEU A 112 0.17 13.91 -0.56
C LEU A 112 0.71 13.91 -2.00
N LYS A 113 1.99 13.63 -2.14
CA LYS A 113 2.67 13.72 -3.46
C LYS A 113 2.84 12.37 -4.13
N TRP A 114 2.75 11.27 -3.41
CA TRP A 114 3.04 9.95 -3.94
C TRP A 114 1.80 9.33 -4.57
N HIS A 115 1.94 8.99 -5.87
CA HIS A 115 0.92 8.25 -6.59
C HIS A 115 1.26 6.75 -6.58
N TYR A 116 0.37 5.91 -6.10
CA TYR A 116 0.58 4.46 -5.95
C TYR A 116 -0.41 3.58 -6.72
N ARG A 117 -1.57 4.12 -7.15
CA ARG A 117 -2.62 3.34 -7.85
C ARG A 117 -2.12 2.82 -9.18
N SER A 118 -1.61 3.68 -10.03
CA SER A 118 -1.17 3.32 -11.38
C SER A 118 0.19 2.64 -11.34
N ARG A 119 0.27 1.44 -11.91
CA ARG A 119 1.51 0.64 -11.98
C ARG A 119 2.48 1.16 -13.03
N PHE A 120 1.98 1.92 -13.98
CA PHE A 120 2.76 2.49 -15.07
C PHE A 120 2.60 3.99 -15.07
N GLU A 121 3.72 4.69 -15.16
CA GLU A 121 3.77 6.15 -15.14
C GLU A 121 2.90 6.76 -16.25
N SER A 122 2.84 6.12 -17.41
CA SER A 122 1.99 6.53 -18.53
C SER A 122 0.49 6.64 -18.21
N LEU A 123 -0.01 5.95 -17.18
CA LEU A 123 -1.41 6.07 -16.77
C LEU A 123 -1.73 7.36 -16.01
N ILE A 124 -0.71 8.00 -15.40
CA ILE A 124 -0.90 9.20 -14.58
C ILE A 124 -0.20 10.44 -15.15
N SER A 125 0.75 10.28 -16.08
CA SER A 125 1.55 11.39 -16.63
C SER A 125 0.70 12.53 -17.20
N PHE A 126 -0.36 12.20 -17.94
CA PHE A 126 -1.30 13.20 -18.45
C PHE A 126 -1.96 14.00 -17.31
N SER A 127 -2.47 13.32 -16.30
CA SER A 127 -3.12 13.95 -15.15
C SER A 127 -2.12 14.73 -14.29
N ASN A 128 -0.93 14.20 -14.09
CA ASN A 128 0.12 14.87 -13.33
C ASN A 128 0.46 16.23 -13.94
N LYS A 129 0.63 16.27 -15.26
CA LYS A 129 0.91 17.50 -15.99
C LYS A 129 -0.25 18.50 -15.95
N ASN A 130 -1.47 18.07 -16.25
CA ASN A 130 -2.59 18.97 -16.51
C ASN A 130 -3.37 19.39 -15.27
N PHE A 131 -3.26 18.62 -14.16
CA PHE A 131 -4.05 18.85 -12.95
C PHE A 131 -3.21 19.02 -11.69
N TYR A 132 -2.00 18.43 -11.65
CA TYR A 132 -1.17 18.36 -10.44
C TYR A 132 0.19 19.05 -10.56
N ASP A 133 0.37 19.90 -11.58
CA ASP A 133 1.56 20.74 -11.81
C ASP A 133 2.88 19.96 -11.88
N ASN A 134 2.84 18.69 -12.31
CA ASN A 134 3.94 17.71 -12.26
C ASN A 134 4.50 17.47 -10.85
N ASP A 135 3.74 17.75 -9.78
CA ASP A 135 4.19 17.62 -8.40
C ASP A 135 3.95 16.22 -7.80
N LEU A 136 3.23 15.34 -8.52
CA LEU A 136 3.08 13.95 -8.11
C LEU A 136 4.36 13.17 -8.39
N VAL A 137 4.82 12.46 -7.37
CA VAL A 137 5.94 11.52 -7.50
C VAL A 137 5.40 10.23 -8.09
N THR A 138 5.84 9.93 -9.29
CA THR A 138 5.55 8.69 -10.02
C THR A 138 6.85 7.90 -10.17
N PHE A 139 6.73 6.64 -10.50
CA PHE A 139 7.88 5.75 -10.62
C PHE A 139 7.92 5.17 -12.04
N PRO A 140 9.05 5.30 -12.74
CA PRO A 140 9.19 4.74 -14.08
C PRO A 140 9.04 3.23 -14.07
N SER A 141 8.47 2.67 -15.12
CA SER A 141 8.33 1.23 -15.29
C SER A 141 9.56 0.62 -15.99
N SER A 142 9.95 -0.57 -15.58
CA SER A 142 10.97 -1.36 -16.28
C SER A 142 10.44 -1.92 -17.62
N LYS A 143 9.11 -2.02 -17.80
CA LYS A 143 8.45 -2.48 -19.04
C LYS A 143 7.87 -1.29 -19.78
N GLN A 144 8.28 -1.11 -21.06
CA GLN A 144 7.87 0.04 -21.86
C GLN A 144 6.76 -0.32 -22.88
N ASP A 145 6.90 -1.41 -23.63
CA ASP A 145 6.06 -1.72 -24.77
C ASP A 145 5.32 -3.07 -24.66
N ALA A 146 5.08 -3.59 -23.46
CA ALA A 146 4.33 -4.83 -23.34
C ALA A 146 2.83 -4.61 -23.60
N GLN A 147 2.21 -5.48 -24.40
CA GLN A 147 0.76 -5.42 -24.66
C GLN A 147 -0.05 -5.48 -23.36
N GLY A 148 -1.09 -4.64 -23.26
CA GLY A 148 -1.98 -4.59 -22.11
C GLY A 148 -1.41 -3.86 -20.91
N ILE A 149 -0.49 -2.91 -21.10
CA ILE A 149 -0.01 -1.95 -20.11
C ILE A 149 -0.04 -0.53 -20.66
N GLY A 150 -0.13 0.47 -19.78
CA GLY A 150 -0.17 1.87 -20.18
C GLY A 150 -1.46 2.25 -20.90
N VAL A 151 -1.39 3.11 -21.90
CA VAL A 151 -2.55 3.64 -22.64
C VAL A 151 -2.51 3.16 -24.09
N ASP A 152 -3.51 2.38 -24.49
CA ASP A 152 -3.71 1.90 -25.86
C ASP A 152 -4.82 2.71 -26.52
N TYR A 153 -4.62 3.12 -27.79
CA TYR A 153 -5.59 3.85 -28.59
C TYR A 153 -6.13 3.01 -29.73
N PHE A 154 -7.46 2.91 -29.85
CA PHE A 154 -8.16 2.18 -30.91
C PHE A 154 -9.05 3.14 -31.70
N HIS A 155 -8.62 3.49 -32.89
CA HIS A 155 -9.47 4.24 -33.79
C HIS A 155 -10.45 3.32 -34.53
N VAL A 156 -11.72 3.73 -34.63
CA VAL A 156 -12.77 3.02 -35.34
C VAL A 156 -13.49 3.96 -36.32
N ASP A 157 -13.88 3.46 -37.48
CA ASP A 157 -14.70 4.24 -38.41
C ASP A 157 -16.16 4.19 -37.94
N GLY A 158 -16.50 5.10 -37.00
CA GLY A 158 -17.82 5.17 -36.39
C GLY A 158 -18.55 6.47 -36.69
N ILE A 159 -19.88 6.39 -36.72
CA ILE A 159 -20.76 7.55 -36.91
C ILE A 159 -21.51 7.80 -35.60
N PHE A 160 -21.46 9.03 -35.13
CA PHE A 160 -22.28 9.47 -34.01
C PHE A 160 -23.71 9.70 -34.42
N ASP A 161 -24.63 8.87 -33.97
CA ASP A 161 -26.05 9.06 -34.20
C ASP A 161 -26.61 10.11 -33.24
N ARG A 162 -27.00 11.25 -33.73
CA ARG A 162 -27.52 12.37 -32.93
C ARG A 162 -28.87 12.08 -32.29
N LYS A 163 -29.67 11.16 -32.87
CA LYS A 163 -31.01 10.83 -32.33
C LYS A 163 -30.89 9.93 -31.09
N THR A 164 -30.05 8.91 -31.19
CA THR A 164 -29.82 7.96 -30.10
C THR A 164 -28.71 8.40 -29.15
N LYS A 165 -27.93 9.43 -29.54
CA LYS A 165 -26.73 9.93 -28.81
C LYS A 165 -25.70 8.82 -28.59
N THR A 166 -25.54 7.91 -29.57
CA THR A 166 -24.65 6.73 -29.49
C THR A 166 -23.74 6.60 -30.69
N ASN A 167 -22.66 5.87 -30.51
CA ASN A 167 -21.75 5.42 -31.55
C ASN A 167 -21.65 3.90 -31.52
N ARG A 168 -22.34 3.25 -32.46
CA ARG A 168 -22.45 1.81 -32.47
C ARG A 168 -21.13 1.10 -32.75
N ALA A 169 -20.31 1.62 -33.66
CA ALA A 169 -19.01 1.01 -33.98
C ALA A 169 -18.07 1.01 -32.77
N GLU A 170 -18.04 2.11 -32.00
CA GLU A 170 -17.29 2.14 -30.74
C GLU A 170 -17.82 1.11 -29.75
N ALA A 171 -19.16 1.04 -29.57
CA ALA A 171 -19.76 0.09 -28.63
C ALA A 171 -19.46 -1.38 -29.02
N GLU A 172 -19.51 -1.73 -30.29
CA GLU A 172 -19.15 -3.07 -30.80
C GLU A 172 -17.66 -3.36 -30.53
N LYS A 173 -16.77 -2.41 -30.81
CA LYS A 173 -15.32 -2.57 -30.52
C LYS A 173 -15.06 -2.73 -29.03
N ILE A 174 -15.74 -1.98 -28.16
CA ILE A 174 -15.65 -2.17 -26.69
C ILE A 174 -16.04 -3.58 -26.29
N VAL A 175 -17.15 -4.11 -26.85
CA VAL A 175 -17.57 -5.48 -26.56
C VAL A 175 -16.51 -6.49 -26.98
N ASP A 176 -15.94 -6.35 -28.15
CA ASP A 176 -14.87 -7.24 -28.61
C ASP A 176 -13.66 -7.17 -27.67
N LEU A 177 -13.21 -5.97 -27.30
CA LEU A 177 -12.12 -5.78 -26.36
C LEU A 177 -12.40 -6.36 -24.95
N VAL A 178 -13.66 -6.28 -24.46
CA VAL A 178 -14.05 -6.91 -23.18
C VAL A 178 -13.77 -8.41 -23.24
N PHE A 179 -14.24 -9.09 -24.29
CA PHE A 179 -14.07 -10.54 -24.42
C PHE A 179 -12.62 -10.93 -24.73
N GLU A 180 -11.88 -10.13 -25.50
CA GLU A 180 -10.44 -10.32 -25.71
C GLU A 180 -9.65 -10.21 -24.39
N ASN A 181 -9.96 -9.22 -23.54
CA ASN A 181 -9.29 -9.06 -22.23
C ASN A 181 -9.58 -10.24 -21.29
N ILE A 182 -10.83 -10.74 -21.28
CA ILE A 182 -11.21 -11.93 -20.49
C ILE A 182 -10.37 -13.17 -20.92
N GLU A 183 -10.06 -13.30 -22.19
CA GLU A 183 -9.24 -14.41 -22.69
C GLU A 183 -7.76 -14.24 -22.45
N LYS A 184 -7.24 -13.04 -22.69
CA LYS A 184 -5.79 -12.76 -22.56
C LYS A 184 -5.35 -12.59 -21.11
N TYR A 185 -6.20 -12.00 -20.28
CA TYR A 185 -5.88 -11.60 -18.88
C TYR A 185 -7.00 -12.02 -17.92
N PRO A 186 -7.29 -13.32 -17.76
CA PRO A 186 -8.44 -13.81 -16.98
C PRO A 186 -8.41 -13.41 -15.51
N GLU A 187 -7.22 -13.10 -14.97
CA GLU A 187 -7.02 -12.69 -13.57
C GLU A 187 -7.20 -11.19 -13.34
N ARG A 188 -7.23 -10.38 -14.42
CA ARG A 188 -7.35 -8.93 -14.28
C ARG A 188 -8.81 -8.51 -14.13
N SER A 189 -9.03 -7.56 -13.24
CA SER A 189 -10.33 -6.89 -13.14
C SER A 189 -10.53 -5.91 -14.30
N LEU A 190 -11.78 -5.77 -14.76
CA LEU A 190 -12.12 -5.02 -15.96
C LEU A 190 -13.31 -4.10 -15.71
N GLY A 191 -13.20 -2.86 -16.19
CA GLY A 191 -14.29 -1.89 -16.20
C GLY A 191 -14.44 -1.21 -17.56
N VAL A 192 -15.64 -0.79 -17.87
CA VAL A 192 -15.94 0.02 -19.07
C VAL A 192 -16.50 1.37 -18.63
N VAL A 193 -15.99 2.45 -19.21
CA VAL A 193 -16.45 3.82 -18.96
C VAL A 193 -16.88 4.46 -20.28
N ALA A 194 -18.16 4.83 -20.37
CA ALA A 194 -18.73 5.55 -21.50
C ALA A 194 -18.84 7.04 -21.17
N PHE A 195 -18.66 7.91 -22.16
CA PHE A 195 -18.77 9.35 -21.96
C PHE A 195 -20.21 9.84 -21.88
N SER A 196 -21.20 8.99 -22.19
CA SER A 196 -22.62 9.30 -22.04
C SER A 196 -23.42 8.09 -21.53
N MET A 197 -24.55 8.37 -20.87
CA MET A 197 -25.47 7.33 -20.40
C MET A 197 -26.06 6.53 -21.56
N ALA A 198 -26.37 7.19 -22.70
CA ALA A 198 -26.90 6.51 -23.88
C ALA A 198 -25.92 5.46 -24.42
N GLN A 199 -24.62 5.81 -24.47
CA GLN A 199 -23.57 4.89 -24.90
C GLN A 199 -23.36 3.75 -23.89
N GLN A 200 -23.37 4.06 -22.59
CA GLN A 200 -23.33 3.04 -21.53
C GLN A 200 -24.43 2.00 -21.74
N ASN A 201 -25.67 2.44 -21.87
CA ASN A 201 -26.84 1.55 -22.07
C ASN A 201 -26.73 0.70 -23.34
N LEU A 202 -26.16 1.25 -24.42
CA LEU A 202 -25.91 0.49 -25.65
C LEU A 202 -24.85 -0.59 -25.42
N ILE A 203 -23.74 -0.26 -24.76
CA ILE A 203 -22.66 -1.21 -24.44
C ILE A 203 -23.21 -2.33 -23.56
N ASP A 204 -23.96 -2.01 -22.48
CA ASP A 204 -24.57 -2.99 -21.60
C ASP A 204 -25.46 -4.00 -22.36
N LYS A 205 -26.32 -3.50 -23.27
CA LYS A 205 -27.17 -4.34 -24.10
C LYS A 205 -26.38 -5.28 -25.02
N LEU A 206 -25.29 -4.78 -25.61
CA LEU A 206 -24.43 -5.58 -26.50
C LEU A 206 -23.64 -6.63 -25.71
N ILE A 207 -23.09 -6.29 -24.55
CA ILE A 207 -22.43 -7.24 -23.66
C ILE A 207 -23.40 -8.32 -23.20
N ALA A 208 -24.61 -7.95 -22.76
CA ALA A 208 -25.64 -8.92 -22.35
C ALA A 208 -25.98 -9.90 -23.47
N LYS A 209 -26.10 -9.40 -24.71
CA LYS A 209 -26.31 -10.24 -25.90
C LYS A 209 -25.14 -11.19 -26.17
N ARG A 210 -23.89 -10.72 -26.05
CA ARG A 210 -22.69 -11.53 -26.28
C ARG A 210 -22.53 -12.61 -25.19
N ARG A 211 -22.82 -12.31 -23.93
CA ARG A 211 -22.84 -13.27 -22.81
C ARG A 211 -23.81 -14.43 -23.07
N GLN A 212 -25.01 -14.16 -23.65
CA GLN A 212 -25.94 -15.21 -24.02
C GLN A 212 -25.41 -16.12 -25.13
N GLN A 213 -24.53 -15.59 -26.02
CA GLN A 213 -23.94 -16.37 -27.09
C GLN A 213 -22.71 -17.18 -26.63
N ASP A 214 -22.00 -16.74 -25.59
CA ASP A 214 -20.86 -17.44 -25.01
C ASP A 214 -21.00 -17.56 -23.47
N PRO A 215 -21.78 -18.53 -22.99
CA PRO A 215 -21.97 -18.76 -21.56
C PRO A 215 -20.69 -19.19 -20.82
N SER A 216 -19.64 -19.60 -21.53
CA SER A 216 -18.39 -20.05 -20.91
C SER A 216 -17.67 -18.94 -20.13
N LYS A 217 -17.92 -17.68 -20.50
CA LYS A 217 -17.34 -16.49 -19.86
C LYS A 217 -18.18 -15.95 -18.69
N GLU A 218 -19.33 -16.54 -18.37
CA GLU A 218 -20.24 -16.04 -17.34
C GLU A 218 -19.60 -15.95 -15.95
N VAL A 219 -18.64 -16.82 -15.66
CA VAL A 219 -17.89 -16.81 -14.39
C VAL A 219 -17.16 -15.47 -14.18
N PHE A 220 -16.74 -14.81 -15.25
CA PHE A 220 -16.06 -13.51 -15.14
C PHE A 220 -17.00 -12.40 -14.67
N PHE A 221 -18.29 -12.45 -15.04
CA PHE A 221 -19.29 -11.42 -14.76
C PHE A 221 -20.01 -11.58 -13.41
N LYS A 222 -19.62 -12.56 -12.59
CA LYS A 222 -20.22 -12.75 -11.26
C LYS A 222 -19.90 -11.57 -10.35
N SER A 223 -20.88 -11.16 -9.54
CA SER A 223 -20.81 -10.02 -8.62
C SER A 223 -20.12 -10.34 -7.28
N ASP A 224 -19.75 -11.58 -7.04
CA ASP A 224 -19.12 -12.05 -5.79
C ASP A 224 -17.59 -11.86 -5.76
N LYS A 225 -17.01 -11.27 -6.81
CA LYS A 225 -15.60 -10.91 -6.87
C LYS A 225 -15.33 -9.64 -6.05
N THR A 226 -14.13 -9.51 -5.55
CA THR A 226 -13.64 -8.30 -4.85
C THR A 226 -13.76 -7.05 -5.74
N GLU A 227 -13.43 -7.19 -7.03
CA GLU A 227 -13.55 -6.15 -8.05
C GLU A 227 -14.43 -6.65 -9.20
N PRO A 228 -15.78 -6.58 -9.09
CA PRO A 228 -16.68 -7.08 -10.12
C PRO A 228 -16.61 -6.22 -11.39
N PHE A 229 -16.86 -6.83 -12.55
CA PHE A 229 -17.00 -6.13 -13.82
C PHE A 229 -18.09 -5.05 -13.73
N PHE A 230 -17.84 -3.89 -14.34
CA PHE A 230 -18.85 -2.85 -14.46
C PHE A 230 -18.87 -2.18 -15.84
N VAL A 231 -20.02 -1.58 -16.20
CA VAL A 231 -20.15 -0.57 -17.25
C VAL A 231 -20.74 0.69 -16.60
N LYS A 232 -19.99 1.79 -16.62
CA LYS A 232 -20.37 3.04 -15.98
C LYS A 232 -20.18 4.22 -16.93
N ASN A 233 -20.68 5.39 -16.54
CA ASN A 233 -20.40 6.64 -17.25
C ASN A 233 -19.48 7.55 -16.42
N LEU A 234 -19.10 8.70 -16.98
CA LEU A 234 -18.19 9.65 -16.35
C LEU A 234 -18.68 10.16 -14.98
N GLU A 235 -19.99 10.23 -14.75
CA GLU A 235 -20.57 10.75 -13.49
C GLU A 235 -20.55 9.68 -12.38
N THR A 236 -20.51 8.39 -12.74
CA THR A 236 -20.71 7.28 -11.79
C THR A 236 -19.44 6.46 -11.54
N VAL A 237 -18.32 6.77 -12.20
CA VAL A 237 -17.08 5.99 -12.11
C VAL A 237 -16.19 6.39 -10.93
N GLN A 238 -16.47 7.51 -10.26
CA GLN A 238 -15.67 7.96 -9.13
C GLN A 238 -15.72 6.94 -7.98
N GLY A 239 -14.58 6.71 -7.33
CA GLY A 239 -14.41 5.71 -6.27
C GLY A 239 -14.11 4.30 -6.78
N ASP A 240 -14.37 4.00 -8.05
CA ASP A 240 -14.03 2.70 -8.64
C ASP A 240 -12.63 2.68 -9.24
N GLU A 241 -12.04 1.49 -9.29
CA GLU A 241 -10.77 1.24 -9.97
C GLU A 241 -10.75 -0.21 -10.49
N ARG A 242 -10.06 -0.47 -11.59
CA ARG A 242 -9.84 -1.82 -12.15
C ARG A 242 -8.45 -1.92 -12.74
N ASP A 243 -7.99 -3.13 -12.90
CA ASP A 243 -6.71 -3.39 -13.56
C ASP A 243 -6.71 -2.85 -15.00
N THR A 244 -7.78 -3.06 -15.73
CA THR A 244 -7.98 -2.52 -17.07
C THR A 244 -9.28 -1.71 -17.15
N ILE A 245 -9.21 -0.52 -17.74
CA ILE A 245 -10.37 0.33 -18.05
C ILE A 245 -10.47 0.56 -19.55
N LEU A 246 -11.64 0.24 -20.10
CA LEU A 246 -11.96 0.54 -21.50
C LEU A 246 -12.80 1.81 -21.57
N PHE A 247 -12.42 2.75 -22.43
CA PHE A 247 -13.16 3.98 -22.67
C PHE A 247 -13.84 3.98 -24.03
N SER A 248 -15.13 4.36 -24.07
CA SER A 248 -15.83 4.74 -25.29
C SER A 248 -16.15 6.23 -25.24
N ILE A 249 -15.56 7.00 -26.14
CA ILE A 249 -15.80 8.43 -26.27
C ILE A 249 -17.21 8.70 -26.76
N ALA A 250 -17.73 7.85 -27.61
CA ALA A 250 -19.04 7.93 -28.28
C ALA A 250 -19.19 9.08 -29.28
N TYR A 251 -18.72 10.28 -28.91
CA TYR A 251 -18.80 11.46 -29.74
C TYR A 251 -17.91 11.32 -30.98
N GLY A 252 -18.40 11.82 -32.09
CA GLY A 252 -17.72 11.72 -33.36
C GLY A 252 -18.43 12.50 -34.48
N LYS A 253 -18.00 12.30 -35.74
CA LYS A 253 -18.66 12.86 -36.91
C LYS A 253 -20.03 12.19 -37.12
N ASP A 254 -21.02 13.00 -37.46
CA ASP A 254 -22.34 12.50 -37.82
C ASP A 254 -22.38 11.92 -39.23
N SER A 255 -23.53 11.42 -39.67
CA SER A 255 -23.75 10.90 -41.03
C SER A 255 -23.50 11.87 -42.13
N GLN A 256 -23.36 13.18 -41.84
CA GLN A 256 -23.03 14.25 -42.78
C GLN A 256 -21.54 14.67 -42.68
N GLY A 257 -20.73 13.96 -41.87
CA GLY A 257 -19.31 14.26 -41.65
C GLY A 257 -19.05 15.46 -40.73
N ARG A 258 -20.07 15.98 -40.02
CA ARG A 258 -19.94 17.16 -39.17
C ARG A 258 -19.66 16.74 -37.73
N LEU A 259 -18.60 17.29 -37.13
CA LEU A 259 -18.30 17.14 -35.72
C LEU A 259 -18.89 18.33 -34.92
N LEU A 260 -19.73 18.03 -33.95
CA LEU A 260 -20.16 18.99 -32.92
C LEU A 260 -19.15 18.92 -31.76
N LEU A 261 -18.67 20.11 -31.36
CA LEU A 261 -17.74 20.21 -30.23
C LEU A 261 -18.46 20.26 -28.86
N ASN A 262 -19.57 19.54 -28.77
CA ASN A 262 -20.28 19.32 -27.52
C ASN A 262 -20.09 17.86 -27.11
N PHE A 263 -19.23 17.64 -26.11
CA PHE A 263 -18.88 16.33 -25.56
C PHE A 263 -19.61 16.09 -24.22
N GLY A 264 -20.83 16.56 -24.10
CA GLY A 264 -21.69 16.37 -22.93
C GLY A 264 -21.08 16.87 -21.63
N PRO A 265 -20.98 16.03 -20.59
CA PRO A 265 -20.48 16.44 -19.27
C PRO A 265 -19.07 17.04 -19.29
N VAL A 266 -18.22 16.67 -20.25
CA VAL A 266 -16.84 17.18 -20.37
C VAL A 266 -16.80 18.66 -20.74
N ASN A 267 -17.81 19.17 -21.48
CA ASN A 267 -17.84 20.57 -21.89
C ASN A 267 -18.34 21.52 -20.81
N ARG A 268 -18.98 21.04 -19.79
CA ARG A 268 -19.51 21.87 -18.69
C ARG A 268 -18.36 22.47 -17.88
N GLU A 269 -18.65 23.52 -17.10
CA GLU A 269 -17.74 24.03 -16.10
C GLU A 269 -17.38 22.91 -15.10
N GLY A 270 -16.10 22.73 -14.78
CA GLY A 270 -15.63 21.59 -13.99
C GLY A 270 -15.64 20.25 -14.73
N GLY A 271 -15.99 20.22 -16.02
CA GLY A 271 -16.03 18.99 -16.82
C GLY A 271 -14.66 18.30 -16.98
N GLU A 272 -13.59 19.09 -16.91
CA GLU A 272 -12.21 18.57 -16.88
C GLU A 272 -11.96 17.68 -15.67
N ARG A 273 -12.59 17.90 -14.53
CA ARG A 273 -12.46 17.07 -13.33
C ARG A 273 -13.00 15.66 -13.57
N ARG A 274 -14.10 15.55 -14.34
CA ARG A 274 -14.68 14.25 -14.75
C ARG A 274 -13.72 13.46 -15.60
N LEU A 275 -13.06 14.14 -16.54
CA LEU A 275 -12.02 13.52 -17.37
C LEU A 275 -10.86 13.03 -16.49
N ASN A 276 -10.36 13.87 -15.56
CA ASN A 276 -9.30 13.53 -14.65
C ASN A 276 -9.64 12.29 -13.80
N VAL A 277 -10.85 12.26 -13.22
CA VAL A 277 -11.32 11.09 -12.47
C VAL A 277 -11.30 9.84 -13.33
N ALA A 278 -11.87 9.90 -14.52
CA ALA A 278 -11.99 8.74 -15.40
C ALA A 278 -10.61 8.17 -15.78
N VAL A 279 -9.71 9.01 -16.32
CA VAL A 279 -8.41 8.56 -16.85
C VAL A 279 -7.45 8.03 -15.76
N THR A 280 -7.74 8.29 -14.49
CA THR A 280 -6.94 7.81 -13.36
C THR A 280 -7.51 6.55 -12.69
N ARG A 281 -8.48 5.86 -13.30
CA ARG A 281 -9.12 4.67 -12.70
C ARG A 281 -8.44 3.34 -12.99
N ALA A 282 -7.51 3.30 -13.95
CA ALA A 282 -6.80 2.08 -14.32
C ALA A 282 -5.55 1.85 -13.48
N LYS A 283 -5.31 0.58 -13.09
CA LYS A 283 -4.08 0.16 -12.41
C LYS A 283 -3.00 -0.24 -13.41
N TYR A 284 -3.35 -0.93 -14.50
CA TYR A 284 -2.40 -1.47 -15.47
C TYR A 284 -2.58 -0.93 -16.87
N ASN A 285 -3.83 -0.85 -17.36
CA ASN A 285 -4.08 -0.53 -18.76
C ASN A 285 -5.34 0.31 -18.97
N VAL A 286 -5.22 1.30 -19.83
CA VAL A 286 -6.36 2.03 -20.42
C VAL A 286 -6.44 1.68 -21.88
N GLN A 287 -7.63 1.27 -22.34
CA GLN A 287 -7.92 1.01 -23.74
C GLN A 287 -8.96 2.02 -24.22
N LEU A 288 -8.51 3.06 -24.93
CA LEU A 288 -9.35 4.15 -25.41
C LEU A 288 -9.86 3.86 -26.82
N VAL A 289 -11.18 3.74 -26.98
CA VAL A 289 -11.84 3.59 -28.28
C VAL A 289 -12.49 4.90 -28.69
N SER A 290 -12.16 5.40 -29.88
CA SER A 290 -12.71 6.64 -30.40
C SER A 290 -12.87 6.59 -31.92
N SER A 291 -13.94 7.23 -32.40
CA SER A 291 -14.17 7.48 -33.83
C SER A 291 -13.70 8.85 -34.30
N MET A 292 -13.10 9.63 -33.40
CA MET A 292 -12.44 10.88 -33.74
C MET A 292 -10.99 10.87 -33.29
N ARG A 293 -10.15 11.60 -33.99
CA ARG A 293 -8.75 11.85 -33.63
C ARG A 293 -8.62 13.22 -32.97
N TYR A 294 -7.51 13.44 -32.24
CA TYR A 294 -7.23 14.75 -31.65
C TYR A 294 -7.24 15.89 -32.67
N THR A 295 -6.85 15.61 -33.94
CA THR A 295 -6.85 16.59 -35.03
C THR A 295 -8.25 17.02 -35.48
N ASP A 296 -9.29 16.26 -35.17
CA ASP A 296 -10.68 16.60 -35.53
C ASP A 296 -11.25 17.70 -34.62
N ILE A 297 -10.67 17.90 -33.41
CA ILE A 297 -11.12 18.90 -32.45
C ILE A 297 -10.44 20.25 -32.71
N ASP A 298 -11.18 21.17 -33.31
CA ASP A 298 -10.72 22.53 -33.59
C ASP A 298 -10.95 23.45 -32.36
N LEU A 299 -9.89 23.76 -31.63
CA LEU A 299 -9.94 24.60 -30.44
C LEU A 299 -10.31 26.05 -30.71
N SER A 300 -10.22 26.54 -31.98
CA SER A 300 -10.66 27.88 -32.33
C SER A 300 -12.19 28.05 -32.22
N ARG A 301 -12.93 26.95 -32.23
CA ARG A 301 -14.40 26.87 -32.17
C ARG A 301 -14.98 26.62 -30.81
N THR A 302 -14.13 26.44 -29.77
CA THR A 302 -14.61 26.18 -28.41
C THR A 302 -13.70 26.86 -27.37
N LYS A 303 -14.31 27.32 -26.27
CA LYS A 303 -13.61 27.86 -25.10
C LYS A 303 -13.59 26.86 -23.94
N SER A 304 -14.20 25.67 -24.10
CA SER A 304 -14.29 24.67 -23.05
C SER A 304 -12.91 24.11 -22.69
N VAL A 305 -12.54 24.20 -21.42
CA VAL A 305 -11.31 23.60 -20.87
C VAL A 305 -11.36 22.08 -21.03
N GLY A 306 -12.51 21.47 -20.75
CA GLY A 306 -12.70 20.04 -20.90
C GLY A 306 -12.52 19.55 -22.34
N ALA A 307 -13.04 20.29 -23.35
CA ALA A 307 -12.82 19.96 -24.75
C ALA A 307 -11.34 20.06 -25.16
N ARG A 308 -10.60 21.05 -24.65
CA ARG A 308 -9.15 21.17 -24.83
C ARG A 308 -8.42 19.98 -24.23
N LEU A 309 -8.70 19.63 -22.99
CA LEU A 309 -8.07 18.50 -22.31
C LEU A 309 -8.45 17.15 -22.93
N LEU A 310 -9.68 16.98 -23.43
CA LEU A 310 -10.05 15.78 -24.19
C LEU A 310 -9.21 15.66 -25.47
N ARG A 311 -8.99 16.75 -26.22
CA ARG A 311 -8.10 16.75 -27.39
C ARG A 311 -6.67 16.37 -27.01
N GLU A 312 -6.14 16.95 -25.94
CA GLU A 312 -4.80 16.66 -25.44
C GLU A 312 -4.68 15.19 -24.96
N TYR A 313 -5.73 14.64 -24.35
CA TYR A 313 -5.75 13.24 -23.94
C TYR A 313 -5.82 12.27 -25.13
N LEU A 314 -6.58 12.61 -26.17
CA LEU A 314 -6.59 11.85 -27.44
C LEU A 314 -5.22 11.88 -28.14
N ASP A 315 -4.55 13.04 -28.16
CA ASP A 315 -3.18 13.17 -28.68
C ASP A 315 -2.21 12.30 -27.84
N TYR A 316 -2.32 12.37 -26.52
CA TYR A 316 -1.52 11.55 -25.62
C TYR A 316 -1.77 10.04 -25.82
N ALA A 317 -3.01 9.62 -25.95
CA ALA A 317 -3.35 8.21 -26.16
C ALA A 317 -2.84 7.69 -27.52
N GLU A 318 -2.79 8.54 -28.56
CA GLU A 318 -2.34 8.18 -29.92
C GLU A 318 -0.80 8.26 -30.05
N ASN A 319 -0.13 9.24 -29.42
CA ASN A 319 1.28 9.57 -29.63
C ASN A 319 2.16 9.40 -28.37
N GLY A 320 1.60 8.95 -27.24
CA GLY A 320 2.35 8.73 -26.01
C GLY A 320 2.96 9.99 -25.41
N GLU A 321 4.10 9.85 -24.77
CA GLU A 321 4.81 10.93 -24.06
C GLU A 321 5.25 12.07 -24.96
N ILE A 322 5.52 11.81 -26.24
CA ILE A 322 5.86 12.83 -27.23
C ILE A 322 4.78 13.93 -27.31
N ALA A 323 3.50 13.57 -27.12
CA ALA A 323 2.41 14.55 -27.08
C ALA A 323 2.51 15.49 -25.86
N LEU A 324 3.00 14.98 -24.72
CA LEU A 324 3.23 15.80 -23.53
C LEU A 324 4.42 16.75 -23.72
N GLU A 325 5.49 16.31 -24.34
CA GLU A 325 6.68 17.13 -24.60
C GLU A 325 6.41 18.28 -25.58
N ARG A 326 5.61 18.07 -26.62
CA ARG A 326 5.25 19.13 -27.61
C ARG A 326 4.58 20.34 -26.97
N SER A 327 3.98 20.20 -25.82
CA SER A 327 3.31 21.29 -25.11
C SER A 327 4.24 22.05 -24.15
N ILE A 328 5.48 21.57 -23.96
CA ILE A 328 6.53 22.25 -23.20
C ILE A 328 7.47 22.90 -24.24
N SER A 329 7.27 24.19 -24.51
CA SER A 329 8.24 24.93 -25.33
C SER A 329 9.55 25.05 -24.58
N VAL A 330 10.59 24.37 -25.13
CA VAL A 330 12.01 24.71 -25.06
C VAL A 330 12.53 25.14 -23.69
N ASN A 331 13.01 24.17 -22.91
CA ASN A 331 14.25 24.39 -22.16
C ASN A 331 14.99 23.05 -21.97
N ALA A 332 16.15 22.98 -22.65
CA ALA A 332 17.34 22.21 -22.38
C ALA A 332 17.17 20.76 -21.87
N PHE A 333 17.49 19.84 -22.73
CA PHE A 333 18.01 18.54 -22.37
C PHE A 333 19.31 18.73 -21.58
N GLU A 334 19.27 18.64 -20.28
CA GLU A 334 20.43 18.23 -19.51
C GLU A 334 20.51 16.71 -19.61
N GLU A 335 21.45 16.24 -20.39
CA GLU A 335 21.62 14.82 -20.71
C GLU A 335 22.13 14.02 -19.50
N TYR A 336 22.70 14.71 -18.49
CA TYR A 336 23.27 14.17 -17.26
C TYR A 336 23.19 15.21 -16.14
N ASP A 337 22.89 14.77 -14.91
CA ASP A 337 22.90 15.63 -13.74
C ASP A 337 24.32 15.84 -13.15
N SER A 338 25.28 14.98 -13.54
CA SER A 338 26.68 15.09 -13.08
C SER A 338 27.70 14.52 -14.08
N GLU A 339 28.96 15.01 -14.01
CA GLU A 339 30.09 14.42 -14.75
C GLU A 339 30.33 12.93 -14.40
N PHE A 340 29.98 12.55 -13.19
CA PHE A 340 30.09 11.16 -12.73
C PHE A 340 29.10 10.24 -13.46
N GLU A 341 27.86 10.64 -13.62
CA GLU A 341 26.86 9.91 -14.40
C GLU A 341 27.28 9.76 -15.86
N MET A 342 27.77 10.85 -16.47
CA MET A 342 28.30 10.85 -17.82
C MET A 342 29.42 9.82 -17.98
N GLU A 343 30.38 9.79 -17.08
CA GLU A 343 31.51 8.85 -17.15
C GLU A 343 31.08 7.39 -17.02
N VAL A 344 30.12 7.10 -16.16
CA VAL A 344 29.55 5.75 -15.97
C VAL A 344 28.77 5.34 -17.22
N CYS A 345 27.99 6.25 -17.79
CA CYS A 345 27.20 6.00 -19.01
C CYS A 345 28.12 5.74 -20.22
N GLU A 346 29.12 6.58 -20.45
CA GLU A 346 30.09 6.40 -21.52
C GLU A 346 30.81 5.06 -21.40
N PHE A 347 31.26 4.71 -20.20
CA PHE A 347 31.92 3.44 -19.96
C PHE A 347 31.03 2.24 -20.30
N LEU A 348 29.73 2.25 -20.01
CA LEU A 348 28.81 1.19 -20.38
C LEU A 348 28.59 1.13 -21.89
N ARG A 349 28.42 2.28 -22.56
CA ARG A 349 28.26 2.38 -24.02
C ARG A 349 29.51 1.91 -24.78
N GLU A 350 30.71 2.24 -24.30
CA GLU A 350 31.98 1.73 -24.85
C GLU A 350 32.11 0.20 -24.75
N ASN A 351 31.46 -0.42 -23.76
CA ASN A 351 31.40 -1.86 -23.60
C ASN A 351 30.23 -2.55 -24.30
N GLY A 352 29.52 -1.81 -25.18
CA GLY A 352 28.48 -2.35 -26.06
C GLY A 352 27.09 -2.42 -25.45
N PHE A 353 26.85 -1.78 -24.33
CA PHE A 353 25.51 -1.71 -23.71
C PHE A 353 24.73 -0.49 -24.19
N SER A 354 23.42 -0.67 -24.40
CA SER A 354 22.50 0.44 -24.64
C SER A 354 21.99 0.99 -23.31
N VAL A 355 22.17 2.27 -23.06
CA VAL A 355 21.83 2.93 -21.80
C VAL A 355 21.11 4.23 -22.06
N ASP A 356 19.92 4.39 -21.45
CA ASP A 356 19.20 5.66 -21.38
C ASP A 356 19.54 6.38 -20.07
N THR A 357 19.52 7.70 -20.13
CA THR A 357 19.82 8.60 -19.00
C THR A 357 18.55 9.23 -18.48
N GLN A 358 18.48 9.53 -17.19
CA GLN A 358 17.41 10.28 -16.54
C GLN A 358 16.01 9.72 -16.85
N VAL A 359 15.85 8.38 -16.66
CA VAL A 359 14.62 7.66 -17.03
C VAL A 359 13.50 7.95 -16.02
N GLY A 360 12.38 8.50 -16.50
CA GLY A 360 11.18 8.86 -15.75
C GLY A 360 10.63 10.22 -16.17
N CYS A 361 9.30 10.42 -16.06
CA CYS A 361 8.60 11.62 -16.51
C CYS A 361 8.25 12.60 -15.40
N SER A 362 8.54 12.25 -14.12
CA SER A 362 8.20 13.07 -12.95
C SER A 362 9.44 13.61 -12.24
N SER A 363 9.23 14.09 -11.02
CA SER A 363 10.30 14.60 -10.15
C SER A 363 11.30 13.55 -9.70
N PHE A 364 11.05 12.26 -9.95
CA PHE A 364 11.98 11.18 -9.71
C PHE A 364 12.40 10.55 -11.04
N LYS A 365 13.69 10.51 -11.27
CA LYS A 365 14.31 9.88 -12.43
C LYS A 365 15.36 8.88 -11.94
N ILE A 366 15.54 7.80 -12.69
CA ILE A 366 16.63 6.86 -12.55
C ILE A 366 17.82 7.43 -13.34
N ASP A 367 18.98 7.58 -12.73
CA ASP A 367 20.13 8.22 -13.35
C ASP A 367 20.50 7.55 -14.66
N LEU A 368 20.66 6.22 -14.67
CA LEU A 368 20.97 5.44 -15.86
C LEU A 368 20.15 4.14 -15.87
N ALA A 369 19.58 3.77 -17.02
CA ALA A 369 18.83 2.53 -17.20
C ALA A 369 19.41 1.69 -18.36
N LEU A 370 19.81 0.46 -18.06
CA LEU A 370 20.34 -0.50 -19.04
C LEU A 370 19.18 -1.09 -19.84
N LYS A 371 19.20 -0.95 -21.17
CA LYS A 371 18.20 -1.52 -22.08
C LYS A 371 18.43 -2.99 -22.37
N HIS A 372 17.33 -3.69 -22.62
CA HIS A 372 17.38 -5.02 -23.23
C HIS A 372 17.88 -4.94 -24.67
N PRO A 373 18.76 -5.86 -25.14
CA PRO A 373 19.28 -5.80 -26.50
C PRO A 373 18.22 -5.89 -27.60
N ASP A 374 17.15 -6.65 -27.36
CA ASP A 374 16.14 -7.00 -28.38
C ASP A 374 14.73 -6.42 -28.10
N SER A 375 14.57 -5.59 -27.06
CA SER A 375 13.30 -4.94 -26.71
C SER A 375 13.54 -3.56 -26.11
N SER A 376 12.46 -2.77 -25.95
CA SER A 376 12.51 -1.47 -25.28
C SER A 376 12.47 -1.56 -23.76
N ASP A 377 12.40 -2.76 -23.19
CA ASP A 377 12.39 -2.97 -21.74
C ASP A 377 13.75 -2.64 -21.11
N TYR A 378 13.72 -2.24 -19.84
CA TYR A 378 14.92 -2.02 -19.04
C TYR A 378 15.25 -3.23 -18.16
N LEU A 379 16.54 -3.52 -18.02
CA LEU A 379 17.06 -4.68 -17.29
C LEU A 379 17.67 -4.32 -15.92
N LEU A 380 18.26 -3.12 -15.81
CA LEU A 380 18.99 -2.69 -14.64
C LEU A 380 18.87 -1.17 -14.48
N ALA A 381 18.47 -0.72 -13.31
CA ALA A 381 18.58 0.66 -12.88
C ALA A 381 19.95 0.87 -12.23
N ILE A 382 20.64 1.92 -12.59
CA ILE A 382 21.96 2.26 -12.05
C ILE A 382 21.85 3.66 -11.44
N GLU A 383 22.06 3.73 -10.12
CA GLU A 383 22.02 4.96 -9.34
C GLU A 383 23.46 5.42 -9.05
N CYS A 384 23.77 6.66 -9.38
CA CYS A 384 25.08 7.27 -9.27
C CYS A 384 25.12 8.23 -8.08
N ASP A 385 25.37 7.71 -6.87
CA ASP A 385 25.32 8.49 -5.64
C ASP A 385 26.54 9.36 -5.38
N GLY A 386 26.32 10.67 -5.24
CA GLY A 386 27.35 11.65 -4.88
C GLY A 386 27.65 11.67 -3.37
N ALA A 387 28.86 12.05 -2.98
CA ALA A 387 29.32 12.08 -1.58
C ALA A 387 28.53 13.02 -0.65
N THR A 388 27.80 13.99 -1.18
CA THR A 388 27.08 15.04 -0.42
C THR A 388 25.59 14.76 -0.21
N TYR A 389 25.03 13.75 -0.86
CA TYR A 389 23.56 13.56 -0.94
C TYR A 389 22.90 13.04 0.35
N HIS A 390 23.66 12.50 1.31
CA HIS A 390 23.10 11.75 2.46
C HIS A 390 23.27 12.43 3.82
N SER A 391 23.21 13.74 3.92
CA SER A 391 23.39 14.42 5.21
C SER A 391 22.17 14.36 6.15
N SER A 392 20.95 14.01 5.69
CA SER A 392 19.77 13.94 6.53
C SER A 392 19.18 12.54 6.62
N ARG A 393 18.73 12.15 7.83
CA ARG A 393 18.07 10.85 8.11
C ARG A 393 16.81 10.66 7.27
N SER A 394 16.04 11.71 7.05
CA SER A 394 14.80 11.69 6.25
C SER A 394 15.05 11.49 4.74
N ALA A 395 16.23 11.80 4.22
CA ALA A 395 16.58 11.53 2.84
C ALA A 395 16.85 10.04 2.62
N ARG A 396 17.62 9.40 3.51
CA ARG A 396 17.90 7.95 3.43
C ARG A 396 16.65 7.07 3.52
N ASP A 397 15.71 7.42 4.40
CA ASP A 397 14.47 6.67 4.55
C ASP A 397 13.61 6.79 3.29
N ARG A 398 13.59 7.98 2.65
CA ARG A 398 12.90 8.20 1.37
C ARG A 398 13.55 7.42 0.23
N ASP A 399 14.88 7.41 0.13
CA ASP A 399 15.60 6.72 -0.94
C ASP A 399 15.45 5.20 -0.81
N ARG A 400 15.50 4.68 0.40
CA ARG A 400 15.22 3.25 0.66
C ARG A 400 13.81 2.86 0.24
N LEU A 401 12.80 3.65 0.62
CA LEU A 401 11.41 3.36 0.28
C LEU A 401 11.18 3.46 -1.24
N ARG A 402 11.84 4.40 -1.93
CA ARG A 402 11.82 4.51 -3.39
C ARG A 402 12.38 3.26 -4.06
N GLN A 403 13.55 2.82 -3.62
CA GLN A 403 14.18 1.60 -4.15
C GLN A 403 13.27 0.38 -3.94
N GLU A 404 12.71 0.19 -2.76
CA GLU A 404 11.79 -0.92 -2.46
C GLU A 404 10.56 -0.90 -3.39
N ILE A 405 9.99 0.27 -3.70
CA ILE A 405 8.87 0.40 -4.63
C ILE A 405 9.28 0.00 -6.05
N LEU A 406 10.41 0.52 -6.54
CA LEU A 406 10.90 0.22 -7.88
C LEU A 406 11.28 -1.26 -8.04
N GLU A 407 11.88 -1.87 -7.02
CA GLU A 407 12.17 -3.31 -7.00
C GLU A 407 10.88 -4.14 -7.09
N ARG A 408 9.81 -3.74 -6.40
CA ARG A 408 8.47 -4.35 -6.53
C ARG A 408 7.85 -4.15 -7.91
N MET A 409 8.20 -3.07 -8.60
CA MET A 409 7.80 -2.82 -9.99
C MET A 409 8.64 -3.60 -11.02
N GLY A 410 9.59 -4.42 -10.55
CA GLY A 410 10.40 -5.30 -11.40
C GLY A 410 11.76 -4.75 -11.78
N TRP A 411 12.17 -3.60 -11.25
CA TRP A 411 13.50 -3.08 -11.43
C TRP A 411 14.52 -3.90 -10.64
N LYS A 412 15.69 -4.10 -11.23
CA LYS A 412 16.90 -4.53 -10.54
C LYS A 412 17.78 -3.31 -10.36
N PHE A 413 18.44 -3.17 -9.22
CA PHE A 413 19.26 -2.01 -8.90
C PHE A 413 20.73 -2.35 -8.82
N TYR A 414 21.53 -1.43 -9.32
CA TYR A 414 22.97 -1.36 -9.06
C TYR A 414 23.33 0.06 -8.63
N ARG A 415 23.94 0.19 -7.46
CA ARG A 415 24.27 1.49 -6.89
C ARG A 415 25.79 1.69 -6.90
N ILE A 416 26.23 2.83 -7.39
CA ILE A 416 27.64 3.21 -7.47
C ILE A 416 27.84 4.48 -6.66
N TRP A 417 28.77 4.42 -5.72
CA TRP A 417 29.18 5.61 -4.97
C TRP A 417 30.29 6.34 -5.70
N SER A 418 30.19 7.65 -5.85
CA SER A 418 31.23 8.47 -6.48
C SER A 418 32.58 8.30 -5.80
N THR A 419 32.61 8.19 -4.46
CA THR A 419 33.83 7.94 -3.68
C THR A 419 34.50 6.62 -4.02
N ASP A 420 33.76 5.58 -4.28
CA ASP A 420 34.30 4.26 -4.61
C ASP A 420 34.73 4.21 -6.07
N TRP A 421 33.96 4.83 -6.97
CA TRP A 421 34.32 4.98 -8.37
C TRP A 421 35.65 5.69 -8.57
N PHE A 422 35.85 6.84 -7.91
CA PHE A 422 37.10 7.60 -8.06
C PHE A 422 38.28 7.00 -7.32
N ARG A 423 38.09 6.29 -6.19
CA ARG A 423 39.16 5.64 -5.42
C ARG A 423 39.62 4.31 -6.00
N ASN A 424 38.65 3.49 -6.46
CA ASN A 424 38.88 2.10 -6.89
C ASN A 424 38.33 1.84 -8.30
N LYS A 425 38.51 2.79 -9.22
CA LYS A 425 37.90 2.84 -10.55
C LYS A 425 37.93 1.51 -11.32
N ARG A 426 39.05 0.78 -11.27
CA ARG A 426 39.20 -0.50 -11.97
C ARG A 426 38.26 -1.55 -11.41
N VAL A 427 38.19 -1.66 -10.09
CA VAL A 427 37.35 -2.67 -9.42
C VAL A 427 35.87 -2.38 -9.62
N GLU A 428 35.46 -1.10 -9.51
CA GLU A 428 34.08 -0.71 -9.71
C GLU A 428 33.63 -0.88 -11.18
N LYS A 429 34.50 -0.58 -12.14
CA LYS A 429 34.26 -0.88 -13.56
C LYS A 429 34.06 -2.38 -13.84
N GLU A 430 34.89 -3.24 -13.23
CA GLU A 430 34.77 -4.70 -13.35
C GLU A 430 33.43 -5.20 -12.75
N ARG A 431 33.06 -4.71 -11.57
CA ARG A 431 31.78 -5.03 -10.89
C ARG A 431 30.55 -4.58 -11.67
N LEU A 432 30.59 -3.35 -12.20
CA LEU A 432 29.51 -2.80 -13.02
C LEU A 432 29.31 -3.63 -14.29
N LEU A 433 30.39 -4.02 -14.97
CA LEU A 433 30.31 -4.87 -16.15
C LEU A 433 29.75 -6.27 -15.85
N GLU A 434 30.14 -6.85 -14.72
CA GLU A 434 29.60 -8.13 -14.26
C GLU A 434 28.09 -8.05 -13.98
N ALA A 435 27.66 -6.98 -13.30
CA ALA A 435 26.24 -6.71 -13.05
C ALA A 435 25.45 -6.50 -14.34
N ALA A 436 25.95 -5.72 -15.28
CA ALA A 436 25.33 -5.45 -16.56
C ALA A 436 25.22 -6.75 -17.42
N LYS A 437 26.27 -7.54 -17.52
CA LYS A 437 26.28 -8.84 -18.20
C LYS A 437 25.28 -9.82 -17.56
N SER A 438 25.32 -9.93 -16.24
CA SER A 438 24.38 -10.78 -15.49
C SER A 438 22.92 -10.37 -15.71
N ALA A 439 22.64 -9.07 -15.82
CA ALA A 439 21.28 -8.57 -16.12
C ALA A 439 20.83 -9.02 -17.51
N VAL A 440 21.70 -8.92 -18.54
CA VAL A 440 21.42 -9.35 -19.92
C VAL A 440 21.28 -10.87 -20.00
N ASP A 441 22.20 -11.63 -19.38
CA ASP A 441 22.16 -13.09 -19.42
C ASP A 441 20.90 -13.65 -18.77
N ASN A 442 20.49 -13.08 -17.64
CA ASN A 442 19.26 -13.47 -16.94
C ASN A 442 17.98 -13.13 -17.74
N ALA A 443 18.01 -12.12 -18.59
CA ALA A 443 16.88 -11.78 -19.46
C ALA A 443 16.67 -12.81 -20.58
N ASN A 444 17.74 -13.46 -21.04
CA ASN A 444 17.70 -14.49 -22.09
C ASN A 444 17.18 -15.86 -21.58
N ILE A 445 17.10 -16.05 -20.26
CA ILE A 445 16.48 -17.24 -19.67
C ILE A 445 14.99 -17.00 -19.67
N LYS A 446 14.23 -17.73 -20.53
CA LYS A 446 12.76 -17.63 -20.58
C LYS A 446 12.18 -17.65 -19.16
N PRO A 447 11.45 -16.63 -18.72
CA PRO A 447 10.88 -16.60 -17.39
C PRO A 447 9.91 -17.77 -17.25
N LYS A 448 10.11 -18.65 -16.26
CA LYS A 448 9.00 -19.39 -15.69
C LYS A 448 7.93 -18.37 -15.38
N LYS A 449 6.69 -18.60 -15.89
CA LYS A 449 5.52 -17.72 -15.66
C LYS A 449 5.59 -17.13 -14.27
N GLU A 450 6.13 -15.93 -14.16
CA GLU A 450 6.00 -15.15 -12.94
C GLU A 450 4.52 -14.86 -12.79
N LYS A 451 3.96 -15.30 -11.69
CA LYS A 451 2.65 -14.84 -11.25
C LYS A 451 2.75 -13.31 -11.21
N ILE A 452 2.01 -12.66 -12.08
CA ILE A 452 1.79 -11.20 -11.98
C ILE A 452 1.12 -11.03 -10.63
N PHE A 453 1.88 -10.51 -9.67
CA PHE A 453 1.41 -10.32 -8.31
C PHE A 453 0.21 -9.39 -8.34
N SER A 454 -0.92 -9.88 -7.90
CA SER A 454 -2.03 -9.04 -7.47
C SER A 454 -1.53 -8.22 -6.28
N ASN A 455 -1.29 -6.96 -6.50
CA ASN A 455 -1.04 -6.04 -5.41
C ASN A 455 -2.37 -5.39 -5.05
N ASP A 456 -3.19 -6.11 -4.35
CA ASP A 456 -3.88 -5.48 -3.26
C ASP A 456 -2.78 -5.03 -2.30
N ILE A 457 -2.65 -3.71 -2.13
CA ILE A 457 -2.17 -3.18 -0.88
C ILE A 457 -3.34 -3.33 0.08
N SER A 458 -3.75 -4.56 0.34
CA SER A 458 -4.12 -4.96 1.65
C SER A 458 -2.79 -4.86 2.42
N PHE A 459 -2.78 -4.19 3.55
CA PHE A 459 -1.67 -4.23 4.50
C PHE A 459 -1.50 -5.66 5.07
N GLU A 460 -1.90 -6.67 4.33
CA GLU A 460 -1.82 -8.09 4.58
C GLU A 460 -1.11 -8.69 3.38
N GLU A 461 0.05 -9.26 3.66
CA GLU A 461 0.99 -9.92 2.75
C GLU A 461 2.06 -9.03 2.11
N VAL A 462 2.83 -8.36 2.97
CA VAL A 462 4.30 -8.47 2.86
C VAL A 462 4.58 -9.97 2.75
N ALA A 463 5.17 -10.41 1.61
CA ALA A 463 5.65 -11.78 1.48
C ALA A 463 6.20 -12.23 2.82
N GLU A 464 5.83 -13.43 3.27
CA GLU A 464 6.38 -14.05 4.46
C GLU A 464 7.93 -14.06 4.38
N GLU A 465 8.58 -12.92 4.64
CA GLU A 465 9.73 -12.97 5.51
C GLU A 465 9.16 -13.67 6.71
N LYS A 466 9.59 -14.89 6.97
CA LYS A 466 9.25 -15.63 8.17
C LYS A 466 9.38 -14.65 9.29
N HIS A 467 8.28 -13.99 9.67
CA HIS A 467 8.23 -13.14 10.84
C HIS A 467 8.70 -14.06 11.93
N PHE A 468 9.84 -13.74 12.51
CA PHE A 468 10.33 -14.50 13.63
C PHE A 468 9.29 -14.32 14.75
N GLU A 469 8.51 -15.37 14.99
CA GLU A 469 7.59 -15.41 16.11
C GLU A 469 8.34 -15.95 17.33
N PHE A 470 8.24 -15.22 18.43
CA PHE A 470 8.74 -15.71 19.68
C PHE A 470 8.03 -17.00 20.08
N PRO A 471 8.76 -18.04 20.52
CA PRO A 471 8.14 -19.28 20.96
C PRO A 471 7.18 -19.04 22.12
N LYS A 472 6.07 -19.76 22.12
CA LYS A 472 5.04 -19.62 23.15
C LYS A 472 5.48 -20.33 24.44
N TYR A 473 5.22 -19.68 25.56
CA TYR A 473 5.46 -20.28 26.88
C TYR A 473 4.37 -21.30 27.19
N VAL A 474 4.76 -22.57 27.35
CA VAL A 474 3.87 -23.67 27.74
C VAL A 474 4.16 -24.04 29.19
N MET A 475 3.21 -23.78 30.05
CA MET A 475 3.28 -24.21 31.46
C MET A 475 3.00 -25.72 31.54
N SER A 476 3.81 -26.44 32.31
CA SER A 476 3.62 -27.89 32.53
C SER A 476 2.33 -28.17 33.30
N ASP A 477 1.74 -29.33 33.03
CA ASP A 477 0.64 -29.88 33.87
C ASP A 477 1.23 -30.53 35.11
N ASP A 478 1.35 -29.75 36.17
CA ASP A 478 1.99 -30.17 37.45
C ASP A 478 1.29 -31.37 38.08
N TYR A 479 -0.05 -31.47 37.98
CA TYR A 479 -0.82 -32.61 38.49
C TYR A 479 -0.53 -33.89 37.74
N LYS A 480 -0.44 -33.82 36.43
CA LYS A 480 -0.11 -34.96 35.60
C LYS A 480 1.31 -35.45 35.86
N ILE A 481 2.25 -34.53 36.03
CA ILE A 481 3.63 -34.85 36.39
C ILE A 481 3.71 -35.46 37.78
N ALA A 482 3.05 -34.87 38.79
CA ALA A 482 3.03 -35.39 40.14
C ALA A 482 2.44 -36.80 40.22
N LYS A 483 1.35 -37.06 39.53
CA LYS A 483 0.73 -38.38 39.43
C LYS A 483 1.67 -39.41 38.79
N LYS A 484 2.39 -39.02 37.72
CA LYS A 484 3.38 -39.88 37.05
C LYS A 484 4.51 -40.34 37.99
N PHE A 485 4.92 -39.46 38.89
CA PHE A 485 6.02 -39.76 39.83
C PHE A 485 5.56 -40.10 41.26
N ASN A 486 4.27 -40.51 41.45
CA ASN A 486 3.68 -40.83 42.75
C ASN A 486 3.91 -39.76 43.81
N TYR A 487 3.84 -38.49 43.40
CA TYR A 487 4.04 -37.31 44.23
C TYR A 487 5.45 -37.22 44.90
N ASP A 488 6.46 -37.88 44.37
CA ASP A 488 7.85 -37.69 44.78
C ASP A 488 8.28 -36.25 44.42
N LYS A 489 8.45 -35.41 45.42
CA LYS A 489 8.69 -33.96 45.27
C LYS A 489 9.92 -33.66 44.45
N LEU A 490 11.01 -34.40 44.62
CA LEU A 490 12.25 -34.13 43.92
C LEU A 490 12.16 -34.53 42.43
N ARG A 491 11.53 -35.64 42.10
CA ARG A 491 11.28 -36.09 40.72
C ARG A 491 10.30 -35.17 40.02
N VAL A 492 9.27 -34.69 40.72
CA VAL A 492 8.30 -33.72 40.19
C VAL A 492 9.00 -32.41 39.85
N ILE A 493 9.80 -31.86 40.76
CA ILE A 493 10.59 -30.65 40.50
C ILE A 493 11.53 -30.84 39.33
N GLY A 494 12.26 -31.98 39.30
CA GLY A 494 13.17 -32.29 38.21
C GLY A 494 12.48 -32.26 36.83
N ALA A 495 11.33 -32.92 36.71
CA ALA A 495 10.57 -32.99 35.49
C ALA A 495 9.99 -31.62 35.03
N ILE A 496 9.52 -30.81 35.99
CA ILE A 496 9.03 -29.46 35.70
C ILE A 496 10.17 -28.57 35.17
N VAL A 497 11.33 -28.59 35.85
CA VAL A 497 12.50 -27.81 35.44
C VAL A 497 13.01 -28.30 34.10
N GLU A 498 13.01 -29.59 33.83
CA GLU A 498 13.40 -30.12 32.50
C GLU A 498 12.51 -29.60 31.39
N LEU A 499 11.23 -29.38 31.61
CA LEU A 499 10.28 -28.86 30.62
C LEU A 499 10.39 -27.35 30.44
N GLU A 500 10.51 -26.59 31.56
CA GLU A 500 10.30 -25.13 31.55
C GLU A 500 11.56 -24.29 31.81
N ALA A 501 12.73 -24.89 32.08
CA ALA A 501 13.94 -24.11 32.34
C ALA A 501 14.28 -23.09 31.23
N PRO A 502 14.78 -21.92 31.57
CA PRO A 502 14.97 -21.36 32.92
C PRO A 502 13.65 -21.04 33.63
N LEU A 503 13.55 -21.44 34.87
CA LEU A 503 12.33 -21.32 35.68
C LEU A 503 12.61 -20.61 37.02
N SER A 504 11.81 -19.59 37.35
CA SER A 504 11.95 -18.89 38.63
C SER A 504 11.67 -19.81 39.81
N GLU A 505 12.58 -19.81 40.79
CA GLU A 505 12.41 -20.57 42.05
C GLU A 505 11.16 -20.14 42.80
N GLU A 506 10.89 -18.84 42.87
CA GLU A 506 9.71 -18.31 43.54
C GLU A 506 8.42 -18.76 42.87
N TRP A 507 8.41 -18.74 41.52
CA TRP A 507 7.26 -19.21 40.73
C TRP A 507 7.02 -20.70 40.90
N LEU A 508 8.07 -21.51 40.80
CA LEU A 508 7.98 -22.94 41.03
C LEU A 508 7.54 -23.27 42.49
N LEU A 509 8.08 -22.55 43.46
CA LEU A 509 7.73 -22.76 44.87
C LEU A 509 6.24 -22.50 45.15
N LYS A 510 5.64 -21.50 44.55
CA LYS A 510 4.19 -21.25 44.61
C LYS A 510 3.38 -22.40 44.01
N ARG A 511 3.77 -22.89 42.85
CA ARG A 511 3.11 -24.01 42.17
C ARG A 511 3.22 -25.30 42.94
N ILE A 512 4.41 -25.62 43.46
CA ILE A 512 4.66 -26.81 44.29
C ILE A 512 3.89 -26.71 45.62
N ALA A 513 3.84 -25.56 46.27
CA ALA A 513 3.03 -25.37 47.49
C ALA A 513 1.55 -25.71 47.20
N PHE A 514 0.99 -25.15 46.14
CA PHE A 514 -0.39 -25.43 45.75
C PHE A 514 -0.64 -26.90 45.39
N LEU A 515 0.27 -27.51 44.61
CA LEU A 515 0.21 -28.92 44.23
C LEU A 515 0.15 -29.88 45.42
N PHE A 516 0.84 -29.52 46.53
CA PHE A 516 0.86 -30.31 47.77
C PHE A 516 -0.11 -29.77 48.85
N GLY A 517 -1.19 -29.06 48.44
CA GLY A 517 -2.30 -28.69 49.29
C GLY A 517 -2.00 -27.52 50.24
N ARG A 518 -1.05 -26.66 49.93
CA ARG A 518 -0.72 -25.46 50.70
C ARG A 518 -1.16 -24.21 49.96
N GLU A 519 -2.02 -23.40 50.58
CA GLU A 519 -2.52 -22.17 49.97
C GLU A 519 -1.47 -21.04 49.85
N LYS A 520 -0.46 -21.07 50.73
CA LYS A 520 0.58 -20.01 50.78
C LYS A 520 1.98 -20.62 51.00
N VAL A 521 2.96 -19.92 50.45
CA VAL A 521 4.38 -20.23 50.70
C VAL A 521 4.78 -19.73 52.06
N THR A 522 4.85 -20.64 53.03
CA THR A 522 5.33 -20.37 54.40
C THR A 522 6.84 -20.61 54.49
N SER A 523 7.45 -20.16 55.61
CA SER A 523 8.86 -20.45 55.92
C SER A 523 9.15 -21.95 55.95
N VAL A 524 8.20 -22.77 56.43
CA VAL A 524 8.31 -24.24 56.47
C VAL A 524 8.39 -24.78 55.03
N VAL A 525 7.49 -24.37 54.16
CA VAL A 525 7.50 -24.80 52.73
C VAL A 525 8.79 -24.39 52.04
N ARG A 526 9.28 -23.17 52.31
CA ARG A 526 10.55 -22.67 51.76
C ARG A 526 11.76 -23.47 52.25
N ASN A 527 11.78 -23.80 53.54
CA ASN A 527 12.85 -24.62 54.13
C ASN A 527 12.84 -26.04 53.57
N GLU A 528 11.68 -26.64 53.40
CA GLU A 528 11.52 -27.97 52.78
C GLU A 528 12.00 -27.94 51.32
N PHE A 529 11.60 -26.93 50.54
CA PHE A 529 12.07 -26.74 49.16
C PHE A 529 13.60 -26.61 49.10
N ASN A 530 14.19 -25.78 49.98
CA ASN A 530 15.63 -25.59 50.01
C ASN A 530 16.35 -26.88 50.41
N TYR A 531 15.76 -27.70 51.28
CA TYR A 531 16.30 -29.00 51.63
C TYR A 531 16.31 -29.96 50.44
N ILE A 532 15.19 -30.01 49.69
CA ILE A 532 15.06 -30.81 48.47
C ILE A 532 16.09 -30.37 47.45
N MET A 533 16.26 -29.06 47.29
CA MET A 533 17.17 -28.48 46.32
C MET A 533 18.66 -28.66 46.61
N ARG A 534 19.03 -29.17 47.80
CA ARG A 534 20.43 -29.59 48.09
C ARG A 534 20.90 -30.74 47.17
N ASN A 535 19.96 -31.56 46.70
CA ASN A 535 20.24 -32.70 45.84
C ASN A 535 19.93 -32.39 44.35
N CYS A 536 19.75 -31.12 43.97
CA CYS A 536 19.36 -30.72 42.62
C CYS A 536 20.38 -31.12 41.54
N ALA A 537 21.66 -31.19 41.87
CA ALA A 537 22.71 -31.64 40.95
C ALA A 537 22.49 -33.08 40.44
N TYR A 538 21.86 -33.96 41.21
CA TYR A 538 21.53 -35.32 40.77
C TYR A 538 20.53 -35.35 39.62
N TYR A 539 19.68 -34.30 39.52
CA TYR A 539 18.73 -34.10 38.42
C TYR A 539 19.24 -33.12 37.36
N LYS A 540 20.56 -32.85 37.31
CA LYS A 540 21.19 -31.92 36.37
C LYS A 540 20.58 -30.51 36.39
N ILE A 541 20.12 -30.06 37.56
CA ILE A 541 19.57 -28.73 37.80
C ILE A 541 20.67 -27.81 38.32
N ILE A 542 20.86 -26.67 37.63
CA ILE A 542 21.75 -25.61 38.06
C ILE A 542 20.91 -24.50 38.71
N ARG A 543 21.27 -24.11 39.93
CA ARG A 543 20.64 -23.02 40.67
C ARG A 543 21.48 -21.77 40.56
N LYS A 544 20.96 -20.69 39.95
CA LYS A 544 21.68 -19.45 39.74
C LYS A 544 20.72 -18.24 39.80
N ASN A 545 21.03 -17.21 40.62
CA ASN A 545 20.30 -15.94 40.69
C ASN A 545 18.78 -16.08 40.86
N GLY A 546 18.32 -17.05 41.68
CA GLY A 546 16.90 -17.31 41.95
C GLY A 546 16.16 -18.01 40.81
N PHE A 547 16.91 -18.57 39.84
CA PHE A 547 16.39 -19.37 38.75
C PHE A 547 17.01 -20.77 38.69
N LEU A 548 16.24 -21.70 38.15
CA LEU A 548 16.62 -23.09 37.93
C LEU A 548 16.83 -23.29 36.44
N TYR A 549 17.99 -23.80 36.06
CA TYR A 549 18.37 -24.12 34.68
C TYR A 549 18.57 -25.63 34.53
N SER A 550 18.32 -26.17 33.37
CA SER A 550 18.71 -27.54 33.02
C SER A 550 20.15 -27.54 32.51
N GLN A 551 20.97 -28.46 32.98
CA GLN A 551 22.36 -28.60 32.55
C GLN A 551 22.44 -29.07 31.05
N ASP A 552 21.44 -29.81 30.62
CA ASP A 552 21.41 -30.42 29.30
C ASP A 552 20.69 -29.55 28.23
N LYS A 553 20.19 -28.37 28.60
CA LYS A 553 19.46 -27.51 27.68
C LYS A 553 20.07 -26.10 27.61
N GLU A 554 20.14 -25.59 26.40
CA GLU A 554 20.44 -24.18 26.17
C GLU A 554 19.31 -23.30 26.66
N ILE A 555 19.64 -22.03 26.98
CA ILE A 555 18.62 -21.03 27.35
C ILE A 555 17.77 -20.76 26.09
N PRO A 556 16.46 -21.02 26.17
CA PRO A 556 15.59 -20.81 25.01
C PRO A 556 15.49 -19.33 24.66
N MET A 557 15.13 -19.04 23.42
CA MET A 557 14.67 -17.71 23.02
C MET A 557 13.53 -17.26 23.94
N LEU A 558 13.34 -15.95 24.09
CA LEU A 558 12.23 -15.39 24.87
C LEU A 558 10.90 -16.08 24.54
N ARG A 559 10.26 -16.63 25.55
CA ARG A 559 8.96 -17.30 25.40
C ARG A 559 7.85 -16.36 25.82
N VAL A 560 6.95 -16.07 24.90
CA VAL A 560 5.82 -15.14 25.08
C VAL A 560 4.51 -15.87 25.39
N PRO A 561 3.51 -15.23 26.01
CA PRO A 561 2.21 -15.86 26.28
C PRO A 561 1.45 -16.14 24.97
N TYR A 562 0.51 -17.08 24.99
CA TYR A 562 -0.50 -17.22 23.96
C TYR A 562 -1.45 -16.02 23.99
N GLU A 563 -2.08 -15.68 22.86
CA GLU A 563 -3.00 -14.53 22.75
C GLU A 563 -4.15 -14.53 23.76
N ASN A 564 -4.62 -15.72 24.18
CA ASN A 564 -5.70 -15.90 25.15
C ASN A 564 -5.22 -16.59 26.44
N ALA A 565 -3.96 -16.41 26.82
CA ALA A 565 -3.41 -17.08 28.01
C ALA A 565 -4.09 -16.57 29.29
N THR A 566 -4.65 -17.50 30.06
CA THR A 566 -5.21 -17.21 31.38
C THR A 566 -4.15 -16.91 32.43
N VAL A 567 -2.89 -17.31 32.19
CA VAL A 567 -1.75 -17.09 33.04
C VAL A 567 -0.60 -16.49 32.28
N VAL A 568 -0.22 -15.26 32.60
CA VAL A 568 0.94 -14.56 32.04
C VAL A 568 2.05 -14.55 33.09
N ARG A 569 3.28 -14.95 32.69
CA ARG A 569 4.45 -14.86 33.56
C ARG A 569 4.78 -13.40 33.86
N GLU A 570 4.77 -13.00 35.12
CA GLU A 570 5.30 -11.68 35.51
C GLU A 570 6.79 -11.58 35.10
N VAL A 571 7.25 -10.38 34.67
CA VAL A 571 8.62 -10.15 34.19
C VAL A 571 9.69 -10.62 35.19
N LYS A 572 9.41 -10.52 36.51
CA LYS A 572 10.31 -11.01 37.57
C LYS A 572 10.51 -12.55 37.54
N TYR A 573 9.61 -13.30 36.92
CA TYR A 573 9.69 -14.77 36.77
C TYR A 573 10.33 -15.21 35.43
N ILE A 574 10.80 -14.26 34.63
CA ILE A 574 11.55 -14.50 33.38
C ILE A 574 13.03 -14.23 33.69
N SER A 575 13.92 -15.13 33.28
CA SER A 575 15.35 -14.95 33.51
C SER A 575 15.92 -13.77 32.72
N VAL A 576 16.94 -13.13 33.26
CA VAL A 576 17.61 -11.99 32.60
C VAL A 576 18.21 -12.41 31.26
N GLU A 577 18.71 -13.63 31.18
CA GLU A 577 19.29 -14.21 29.97
C GLU A 577 18.21 -14.47 28.89
N GLU A 578 17.02 -14.95 29.27
CA GLU A 578 15.88 -15.12 28.34
C GLU A 578 15.41 -13.78 27.79
N LEU A 579 15.29 -12.74 28.64
CA LEU A 579 14.97 -11.38 28.22
C LEU A 579 16.05 -10.79 27.30
N ALA A 580 17.32 -11.03 27.59
CA ALA A 580 18.45 -10.57 26.79
C ALA A 580 18.45 -11.16 25.37
N LEU A 581 18.12 -12.45 25.24
CA LEU A 581 17.95 -13.07 23.93
C LEU A 581 16.78 -12.49 23.14
N GLY A 582 15.67 -12.17 23.82
CA GLY A 582 14.53 -11.47 23.21
C GLY A 582 14.90 -10.07 22.72
N MET A 583 15.64 -9.30 23.51
CA MET A 583 16.15 -7.98 23.10
C MET A 583 17.09 -8.08 21.91
N LYS A 584 17.99 -9.05 21.90
CA LYS A 584 18.92 -9.28 20.78
C LYS A 584 18.17 -9.57 19.49
N GLU A 585 17.11 -10.36 19.55
CA GLU A 585 16.31 -10.69 18.37
C GLU A 585 15.51 -9.48 17.87
N LEU A 586 14.90 -8.70 18.76
CA LEU A 586 14.23 -7.45 18.38
C LEU A 586 15.18 -6.43 17.76
N LEU A 587 16.44 -6.36 18.24
CA LEU A 587 17.46 -5.51 17.64
C LEU A 587 17.89 -5.98 16.26
N LYS A 588 17.90 -7.28 15.97
CA LYS A 588 18.18 -7.79 14.61
C LYS A 588 17.08 -7.42 13.63
N GLN A 589 15.81 -7.47 14.08
CA GLN A 589 14.65 -7.12 13.25
C GLN A 589 14.54 -5.62 12.98
N ASN A 590 15.06 -4.79 13.88
CA ASN A 590 14.90 -3.35 13.87
C ASN A 590 16.25 -2.64 13.82
N ILE A 591 17.07 -2.86 12.88
CA ILE A 591 18.45 -2.33 12.62
C ILE A 591 18.96 -1.29 13.66
N THR A 592 18.13 -0.32 14.07
CA THR A 592 18.39 0.67 15.12
C THR A 592 17.12 0.95 15.91
N VAL A 593 17.18 0.92 17.25
CA VAL A 593 16.04 1.19 18.13
C VAL A 593 16.46 2.07 19.32
N GLU A 594 15.66 3.04 19.68
CA GLU A 594 15.84 3.75 20.95
C GLU A 594 15.63 2.80 22.13
N LYS A 595 16.43 2.94 23.18
CA LYS A 595 16.38 2.13 24.38
C LYS A 595 14.96 2.02 24.94
N SER A 596 14.26 3.15 25.05
CA SER A 596 12.87 3.20 25.48
C SER A 596 11.90 2.44 24.57
N GLY A 597 12.16 2.51 23.26
CA GLY A 597 11.42 1.80 22.22
C GLY A 597 11.62 0.28 22.30
N LEU A 598 12.89 -0.18 22.47
CA LEU A 598 13.20 -1.60 22.64
C LEU A 598 12.47 -2.18 23.86
N PHE A 599 12.48 -1.45 24.98
CA PHE A 599 11.78 -1.88 26.19
C PHE A 599 10.27 -1.99 25.98
N ARG A 600 9.66 -1.01 25.30
CA ARG A 600 8.22 -1.06 24.96
C ARG A 600 7.88 -2.26 24.08
N LEU A 601 8.67 -2.50 23.03
CA LEU A 601 8.46 -3.64 22.13
C LEU A 601 8.54 -4.96 22.91
N LEU A 602 9.53 -5.13 23.79
CA LEU A 602 9.68 -6.36 24.57
C LEU A 602 8.51 -6.56 25.56
N VAL A 603 8.10 -5.50 26.24
CA VAL A 603 6.99 -5.50 27.20
C VAL A 603 5.66 -5.84 26.49
N GLN A 604 5.46 -5.33 25.28
CA GLN A 604 4.30 -5.65 24.45
C GLN A 604 4.30 -7.13 24.02
N GLN A 605 5.44 -7.68 23.62
CA GLN A 605 5.55 -9.11 23.30
C GLN A 605 5.22 -10.02 24.50
N LEU A 606 5.51 -9.55 25.69
CA LEU A 606 5.20 -10.25 26.94
C LEU A 606 3.75 -10.08 27.40
N GLY A 607 2.93 -9.30 26.67
CA GLY A 607 1.51 -9.11 26.97
C GLY A 607 1.22 -8.08 28.07
N PHE A 608 2.15 -7.17 28.40
CA PHE A 608 1.94 -6.12 29.40
C PHE A 608 1.60 -4.78 28.74
N SER A 609 0.60 -4.10 29.27
CA SER A 609 0.15 -2.78 28.79
C SER A 609 0.89 -1.61 29.45
N ARG A 610 1.59 -1.84 30.57
CA ARG A 610 2.29 -0.79 31.34
C ARG A 610 3.68 -1.26 31.75
N MET A 611 4.61 -0.31 31.80
CA MET A 611 6.00 -0.53 32.18
C MET A 611 6.29 0.25 33.46
N GLY A 612 6.28 -0.47 34.61
CA GLY A 612 6.63 0.10 35.91
C GLY A 612 8.12 -0.04 36.21
N ASP A 613 8.61 0.67 37.25
CA ASP A 613 10.04 0.76 37.63
C ASP A 613 10.72 -0.61 37.79
N ALA A 614 10.06 -1.58 38.42
CA ALA A 614 10.60 -2.92 38.58
C ALA A 614 10.79 -3.69 37.25
N ILE A 615 9.95 -3.40 36.24
CA ILE A 615 10.11 -3.95 34.90
C ILE A 615 11.32 -3.30 34.23
N ILE A 616 11.44 -1.96 34.32
CA ILE A 616 12.54 -1.20 33.75
C ILE A 616 13.87 -1.69 34.31
N GLU A 617 14.00 -1.81 35.63
CA GLU A 617 15.23 -2.29 36.29
C GLU A 617 15.63 -3.69 35.81
N ARG A 618 14.66 -4.56 35.58
CA ARG A 618 14.93 -5.90 35.08
C ARG A 618 15.37 -5.90 33.62
N LEU A 619 14.76 -5.04 32.80
CA LEU A 619 15.14 -4.87 31.40
C LEU A 619 16.53 -4.23 31.27
N GLU A 620 16.88 -3.28 32.13
CA GLU A 620 18.24 -2.73 32.23
C GLU A 620 19.26 -3.84 32.51
N SER A 621 18.94 -4.72 33.44
CA SER A 621 19.80 -5.87 33.77
C SER A 621 19.97 -6.81 32.58
N ALA A 622 18.91 -7.02 31.77
CA ALA A 622 18.97 -7.82 30.54
C ALA A 622 19.79 -7.13 29.44
N LEU A 623 19.67 -5.82 29.30
CA LEU A 623 20.45 -5.04 28.35
C LEU A 623 21.96 -5.11 28.66
N CYS A 624 22.33 -5.11 29.94
CA CYS A 624 23.73 -5.29 30.38
C CYS A 624 24.31 -6.63 29.90
N VAL A 625 23.53 -7.70 29.81
CA VAL A 625 23.98 -9.03 29.34
C VAL A 625 24.40 -8.99 27.89
N ILE A 626 23.70 -8.23 27.05
CA ILE A 626 23.99 -8.12 25.60
C ILE A 626 24.89 -6.93 25.25
N SER A 627 25.36 -6.15 26.22
CA SER A 627 26.14 -4.93 25.99
C SER A 627 27.36 -5.11 25.10
N LYS A 628 27.99 -6.29 25.09
CA LYS A 628 29.12 -6.64 24.22
C LYS A 628 28.74 -6.81 22.76
N ASN A 629 27.45 -7.10 22.47
CA ASN A 629 26.92 -7.38 21.15
C ASN A 629 26.20 -6.18 20.53
N ILE A 630 26.14 -5.07 21.25
CA ILE A 630 25.45 -3.85 20.82
C ILE A 630 26.39 -2.66 20.80
N GLU A 631 26.11 -1.72 19.93
CA GLU A 631 26.70 -0.40 19.90
C GLU A 631 25.66 0.60 20.44
N VAL A 632 26.12 1.51 21.30
CA VAL A 632 25.25 2.49 21.98
C VAL A 632 25.69 3.88 21.56
N ASN A 633 24.85 4.58 20.81
CA ASN A 633 25.06 5.96 20.38
C ASN A 633 23.97 6.87 21.00
N GLY A 634 24.27 7.44 22.18
CA GLY A 634 23.27 8.13 23.00
C GLY A 634 22.20 7.13 23.49
N ASP A 635 20.94 7.40 23.17
CA ASP A 635 19.80 6.49 23.50
C ASP A 635 19.52 5.44 22.42
N VAL A 636 20.26 5.44 21.31
CA VAL A 636 20.05 4.52 20.17
C VAL A 636 20.93 3.29 20.31
N LEU A 637 20.32 2.12 20.18
CA LEU A 637 20.96 0.81 20.26
C LEU A 637 21.00 0.17 18.87
N THR A 638 22.16 -0.39 18.51
CA THR A 638 22.37 -1.13 17.24
C THR A 638 23.06 -2.44 17.55
N ILE A 639 22.74 -3.51 16.84
CA ILE A 639 23.47 -4.78 16.96
C ILE A 639 24.80 -4.64 16.19
N LYS A 640 25.89 -5.17 16.78
CA LYS A 640 27.21 -5.18 16.14
C LYS A 640 27.29 -6.24 15.06
#